data_a71562644813368dfe6d8ea2450f1cf1
#
_entry.id   a71562644813368dfe6d8ea2450f1cf1
#
_cell.length_a   1.000
_cell.length_b   1.000
_cell.length_c   1.000
_cell.angle_alpha   90.00
_cell.angle_beta   90.00
_cell.angle_gamma   90.00
#
_symmetry.space_group_name_H-M   'P 1'
#
loop_
_entity.id
_entity.type
_entity.pdbx_description
1 polymer ?
#
loop_
_entity_poly.entity_id
_entity_poly.type
_entity_poly.pdbx_seq_one_letter_code
_entity_poly.pdbx_strand_id
1 'polypeptide(L)'
;MCPNTRNGANDGSPIQVLLIEDNPQHACLVEAMLAPNGRDSAFALKCERRLRESLEHLAKGNTDLILLDLTLPDSNGLDTFLKLQSEVPEIPIVVLTGHDDEEMALEAVRQGAQDYLVKGQVDGKVLSHVMRYAIERKREEEQLRQSEQRLQKHNKVLVELAKSRNLATGSLNLALREITKAAAQTLDVERVVVWLYDQDHKSLRCANLYEKSADAHSEGRRLEVTKYPNYFQALEQGRFIAVDDIQTDERTKEFVESEASENGVRALLDAPIRLGGQTVGIIGHRHVDGPRAWTSEEQNFAASMADLVSLAMEASERKRAEERLSRLAYYDSLTGLPNRTLFMDRLNRAMMTARQKQLLLAVLFLGLDHFKRINDTLGHSGGDDLLKAVGDRLTSALRYTTDTVSRIGGDLFVVLLSGILKTENAIKVTERITHAFKKPFLVGSNEFFLSFSIGISFYPTDGRDATTLLKNADTSMFRAKQQGRNNYQLYSPSMNATALERLVLENSLRHAIERDEFRIHYQPIVHLASGAITAVEALLRWEHPNLGLIAPAEFIPLAEETGLIVPIGEWVLDTACVQNKAWQSAGYEPIKVSVNLSARQFQQPGLVETVQNALQKARLDPKYLELELTESLIMQNAETTVEILRQLSDMGVTLSIDDFGTGYSSLNYLKRFPIHRLKIDRSFVHDLVTDPDDAAIVKAIISMAHSLKLDVVAESVETQEQLEFLRQNGCDKMQGFIFSRPVPSEVLTQLLSRK
;
A
#
# COMPACT_ATOMS: atom_id res chain seq x y z
N MET A 1 -13.84 56.41 -19.96
CA MET A 1 -13.03 57.26 -20.84
C MET A 1 -11.85 57.71 -20.01
N CYS A 2 -10.67 57.10 -20.21
CA CYS A 2 -9.44 57.53 -19.54
C CYS A 2 -8.94 58.84 -20.16
N PRO A 3 -8.57 59.84 -19.37
CA PRO A 3 -7.90 60.99 -19.92
C PRO A 3 -6.48 60.61 -20.39
N ASN A 4 -6.16 61.09 -21.58
CA ASN A 4 -4.83 60.96 -22.21
C ASN A 4 -3.74 61.58 -21.32
N THR A 5 -3.00 60.76 -20.60
CA THR A 5 -1.75 61.20 -20.01
C THR A 5 -0.69 61.24 -21.15
N ARG A 6 -0.38 62.41 -21.60
CA ARG A 6 0.78 62.67 -22.49
C ARG A 6 2.06 62.24 -21.79
N ASN A 7 2.63 61.15 -22.25
CA ASN A 7 4.05 60.82 -22.01
C ASN A 7 4.94 61.84 -22.70
N GLY A 8 5.21 62.95 -22.04
CA GLY A 8 5.92 64.06 -22.61
C GLY A 8 7.18 64.41 -21.86
N ALA A 9 8.22 63.57 -22.04
CA ALA A 9 9.59 64.04 -21.85
C ALA A 9 10.28 63.96 -23.20
N ASN A 10 10.33 65.01 -23.94
CA ASN A 10 11.13 65.33 -25.13
C ASN A 10 10.40 65.77 -26.42
N ASP A 11 9.17 66.20 -26.31
CA ASP A 11 8.46 66.63 -27.56
C ASP A 11 8.54 68.13 -27.85
N GLY A 12 9.45 68.91 -27.24
CA GLY A 12 9.70 70.28 -27.55
C GLY A 12 8.48 71.23 -27.36
N SER A 13 7.35 70.71 -26.85
CA SER A 13 6.16 71.53 -26.59
C SER A 13 6.33 72.31 -25.28
N PRO A 14 5.93 73.56 -25.21
CA PRO A 14 6.06 74.36 -24.00
C PRO A 14 5.18 73.84 -22.88
N ILE A 15 5.69 73.84 -21.64
CA ILE A 15 4.95 73.50 -20.41
C ILE A 15 3.76 74.48 -20.24
N GLN A 16 2.57 73.97 -20.12
CA GLN A 16 1.32 74.79 -19.98
C GLN A 16 1.14 75.24 -18.53
N VAL A 17 1.29 76.50 -18.25
CA VAL A 17 1.18 77.06 -16.90
C VAL A 17 -0.05 77.88 -16.79
N LEU A 18 -0.91 77.62 -15.82
CA LEU A 18 -2.05 78.44 -15.47
C LEU A 18 -1.65 79.34 -14.31
N LEU A 19 -1.62 80.64 -14.55
CA LEU A 19 -1.46 81.68 -13.52
C LEU A 19 -2.85 82.15 -13.08
N ILE A 20 -3.13 82.04 -11.79
CA ILE A 20 -4.34 82.55 -11.15
C ILE A 20 -3.93 83.72 -10.28
N GLU A 21 -4.15 84.93 -10.78
CA GLU A 21 -3.72 86.22 -10.20
C GLU A 21 -4.67 87.31 -10.57
N ASP A 22 -5.24 88.01 -9.62
CA ASP A 22 -6.21 89.10 -9.86
C ASP A 22 -5.57 90.43 -10.21
N ASN A 23 -4.36 90.66 -9.72
CA ASN A 23 -3.60 91.85 -9.97
C ASN A 23 -2.90 91.85 -11.34
N PRO A 24 -3.30 92.69 -12.33
CA PRO A 24 -2.75 92.67 -13.67
C PRO A 24 -1.28 93.07 -13.73
N GLN A 25 -0.76 93.80 -12.72
CA GLN A 25 0.65 94.18 -12.67
C GLN A 25 1.50 92.97 -12.26
N HIS A 26 1.04 92.14 -11.30
CA HIS A 26 1.69 90.96 -10.92
C HIS A 26 1.64 89.90 -12.01
N ALA A 27 0.54 89.73 -12.68
CA ALA A 27 0.39 88.82 -13.80
C ALA A 27 1.35 89.20 -14.94
N CYS A 28 1.48 90.47 -15.28
CA CYS A 28 2.40 90.98 -16.30
C CYS A 28 3.87 90.77 -15.89
N LEU A 29 4.20 90.85 -14.59
CA LEU A 29 5.55 90.64 -14.09
C LEU A 29 5.94 89.12 -14.23
N VAL A 30 5.05 88.22 -13.88
CA VAL A 30 5.28 86.74 -14.04
C VAL A 30 5.39 86.40 -15.51
N GLU A 31 4.58 87.01 -16.39
CA GLU A 31 4.65 86.86 -17.83
C GLU A 31 6.00 87.36 -18.39
N ALA A 32 6.48 88.47 -17.92
CA ALA A 32 7.80 89.04 -18.31
C ALA A 32 8.95 88.22 -17.82
N MET A 33 8.83 87.61 -16.64
CA MET A 33 9.86 86.65 -16.07
C MET A 33 9.98 85.35 -16.87
N LEU A 34 8.86 84.89 -17.46
CA LEU A 34 8.80 83.64 -18.25
C LEU A 34 8.94 83.95 -19.76
N ALA A 35 8.98 85.24 -20.18
CA ALA A 35 9.20 85.60 -21.56
C ALA A 35 10.59 85.11 -22.08
N PRO A 36 10.68 84.56 -23.28
CA PRO A 36 11.86 83.96 -23.79
C PRO A 36 13.02 84.96 -24.07
N ASN A 37 14.14 84.78 -23.42
CA ASN A 37 15.46 85.35 -23.83
C ASN A 37 16.07 84.52 -24.96
N GLY A 38 15.32 84.22 -26.05
CA GLY A 38 15.80 83.39 -27.16
C GLY A 38 14.67 82.55 -27.80
N ARG A 39 14.99 81.85 -28.87
CA ARG A 39 14.07 81.24 -29.84
C ARG A 39 13.09 80.23 -29.38
N ASP A 40 13.12 79.70 -28.14
CA ASP A 40 12.15 78.70 -27.64
C ASP A 40 11.62 79.08 -26.26
N SER A 41 10.31 79.35 -26.18
CA SER A 41 9.58 79.55 -24.93
C SER A 41 9.39 78.21 -24.27
N ALA A 42 10.09 77.90 -23.14
CA ALA A 42 9.93 76.65 -22.38
C ALA A 42 8.56 76.55 -21.67
N PHE A 43 7.84 77.70 -21.56
CA PHE A 43 6.55 77.74 -20.84
C PHE A 43 5.54 78.55 -21.68
N ALA A 44 4.31 78.06 -21.70
CA ALA A 44 3.14 78.79 -22.25
C ALA A 44 2.22 79.17 -21.09
N LEU A 45 2.16 80.45 -20.82
CA LEU A 45 1.35 81.03 -19.69
C LEU A 45 -0.02 81.36 -20.12
N LYS A 46 -1.02 80.93 -19.36
CA LYS A 46 -2.41 81.36 -19.43
C LYS A 46 -2.81 82.04 -18.08
N CYS A 47 -3.34 83.18 -18.12
CA CYS A 47 -3.71 83.94 -16.92
C CYS A 47 -5.22 83.96 -16.76
N GLU A 48 -5.68 83.66 -15.54
CA GLU A 48 -7.10 83.83 -15.12
C GLU A 48 -7.16 84.70 -13.83
N ARG A 49 -8.23 85.46 -13.64
CA ARG A 49 -8.27 86.40 -12.52
C ARG A 49 -9.17 85.99 -11.38
N ARG A 50 -9.92 84.90 -11.54
CA ARG A 50 -10.84 84.32 -10.57
C ARG A 50 -10.74 82.87 -10.49
N LEU A 51 -10.97 82.34 -9.31
CA LEU A 51 -10.92 80.87 -9.09
C LEU A 51 -11.94 80.15 -9.98
N ARG A 52 -13.15 80.67 -10.14
CA ARG A 52 -14.22 80.14 -10.97
C ARG A 52 -13.77 79.99 -12.44
N GLU A 53 -13.19 81.05 -13.03
CA GLU A 53 -12.70 81.01 -14.40
C GLU A 53 -11.54 79.98 -14.59
N SER A 54 -10.72 79.89 -13.58
CA SER A 54 -9.61 78.93 -13.54
C SER A 54 -10.09 77.44 -13.52
N LEU A 55 -11.16 77.19 -12.73
CA LEU A 55 -11.73 75.78 -12.68
C LEU A 55 -12.44 75.49 -14.03
N GLU A 56 -13.07 76.45 -14.71
CA GLU A 56 -13.61 76.24 -16.07
C GLU A 56 -12.50 75.99 -17.11
N HIS A 57 -11.32 76.59 -16.93
CA HIS A 57 -10.14 76.34 -17.77
C HIS A 57 -9.57 74.95 -17.52
N LEU A 58 -9.36 74.60 -16.29
CA LEU A 58 -8.82 73.28 -15.86
C LEU A 58 -9.69 72.11 -16.31
N ALA A 59 -11.01 72.29 -16.35
CA ALA A 59 -11.93 71.28 -16.88
C ALA A 59 -11.72 70.99 -18.38
N LYS A 60 -11.00 71.84 -19.15
CA LYS A 60 -10.61 71.58 -20.55
C LYS A 60 -9.37 70.77 -20.72
N GLY A 61 -8.62 70.55 -19.63
CA GLY A 61 -7.52 69.52 -19.56
C GLY A 61 -6.27 69.88 -20.36
N ASN A 62 -5.68 71.02 -20.15
CA ASN A 62 -4.37 71.35 -20.81
C ASN A 62 -3.47 72.22 -19.92
N THR A 63 -3.26 71.80 -18.66
CA THR A 63 -2.43 72.50 -17.69
C THR A 63 -1.48 71.58 -17.02
N ASP A 64 -0.17 71.85 -17.05
CA ASP A 64 0.91 71.07 -16.45
C ASP A 64 1.25 71.56 -15.05
N LEU A 65 1.00 72.85 -14.75
CA LEU A 65 1.32 73.46 -13.45
C LEU A 65 0.41 74.70 -13.21
N ILE A 66 0.06 74.90 -11.95
CA ILE A 66 -0.68 76.09 -11.52
C ILE A 66 0.21 76.96 -10.64
N LEU A 67 0.26 78.26 -11.00
CA LEU A 67 0.76 79.33 -10.14
C LEU A 67 -0.43 80.01 -9.52
N LEU A 68 -0.57 79.96 -8.20
CA LEU A 68 -1.76 80.36 -7.48
C LEU A 68 -1.50 81.52 -6.54
N ASP A 69 -2.15 82.64 -6.74
CA ASP A 69 -2.39 83.68 -5.69
C ASP A 69 -3.50 83.20 -4.72
N LEU A 70 -3.21 83.27 -3.42
CA LEU A 70 -4.15 82.89 -2.40
C LEU A 70 -5.28 83.93 -2.21
N THR A 71 -5.04 85.18 -2.63
CA THR A 71 -5.99 86.32 -2.49
C THR A 71 -6.64 86.62 -3.81
N LEU A 72 -7.84 86.13 -4.06
CA LEU A 72 -8.62 86.32 -5.28
C LEU A 72 -9.95 87.02 -4.98
N PRO A 73 -10.55 87.68 -5.95
CA PRO A 73 -11.85 88.40 -5.75
C PRO A 73 -13.00 87.50 -5.34
N ASP A 74 -12.96 86.20 -5.65
CA ASP A 74 -14.02 85.25 -5.44
C ASP A 74 -13.62 84.13 -4.47
N SER A 75 -12.38 84.15 -3.94
CA SER A 75 -11.88 83.22 -2.95
C SER A 75 -10.65 83.77 -2.23
N ASN A 76 -10.47 83.47 -0.94
CA ASN A 76 -9.35 84.03 -0.17
C ASN A 76 -8.68 83.03 0.76
N GLY A 77 -7.37 83.21 0.88
CA GLY A 77 -6.55 82.40 1.80
C GLY A 77 -6.41 80.92 1.44
N LEU A 78 -6.24 80.10 2.47
CA LEU A 78 -6.05 78.69 2.32
C LEU A 78 -7.24 77.96 1.64
N ASP A 79 -8.45 78.50 1.79
CA ASP A 79 -9.62 77.92 1.12
C ASP A 79 -9.52 77.93 -0.40
N THR A 80 -8.82 78.93 -0.99
CA THR A 80 -8.54 78.96 -2.42
C THR A 80 -7.73 77.80 -2.89
N PHE A 81 -6.67 77.52 -2.17
CA PHE A 81 -5.79 76.34 -2.42
C PHE A 81 -6.52 75.00 -2.25
N LEU A 82 -7.25 74.83 -1.14
CA LEU A 82 -7.98 73.58 -0.84
C LEU A 82 -9.03 73.26 -1.86
N LYS A 83 -9.79 74.23 -2.30
CA LYS A 83 -10.79 74.08 -3.38
C LYS A 83 -10.15 73.68 -4.69
N LEU A 84 -9.07 74.34 -5.06
CA LEU A 84 -8.35 73.99 -6.28
C LEU A 84 -7.72 72.62 -6.25
N GLN A 85 -7.07 72.23 -5.13
CA GLN A 85 -6.49 70.98 -4.93
C GLN A 85 -7.50 69.83 -4.96
N SER A 86 -8.72 70.05 -4.43
CA SER A 86 -9.78 69.02 -4.45
C SER A 86 -10.32 68.74 -5.84
N GLU A 87 -10.29 69.69 -6.73
CA GLU A 87 -10.78 69.57 -8.12
C GLU A 87 -9.72 69.02 -9.09
N VAL A 88 -8.45 69.41 -8.83
CA VAL A 88 -7.31 68.96 -9.69
C VAL A 88 -6.14 68.44 -8.88
N PRO A 89 -6.31 67.32 -8.15
CA PRO A 89 -5.30 66.82 -7.23
C PRO A 89 -4.00 66.34 -7.94
N GLU A 90 -4.05 66.13 -9.25
CA GLU A 90 -2.94 65.65 -10.06
C GLU A 90 -2.03 66.76 -10.60
N ILE A 91 -2.48 68.03 -10.61
CA ILE A 91 -1.73 69.12 -11.12
C ILE A 91 -0.91 69.79 -9.99
N PRO A 92 0.42 69.98 -10.17
CA PRO A 92 1.21 70.63 -9.16
C PRO A 92 0.82 72.12 -9.02
N ILE A 93 0.69 72.57 -7.76
CA ILE A 93 0.35 73.93 -7.42
C ILE A 93 1.53 74.58 -6.70
N VAL A 94 1.99 75.73 -7.23
CA VAL A 94 2.98 76.56 -6.57
C VAL A 94 2.27 77.86 -6.16
N VAL A 95 2.35 78.23 -4.89
CA VAL A 95 1.68 79.40 -4.34
C VAL A 95 2.51 80.65 -4.54
N LEU A 96 1.90 81.71 -5.03
CA LEU A 96 2.49 83.04 -5.09
C LEU A 96 1.93 83.90 -3.94
N THR A 97 2.77 84.38 -3.04
CA THR A 97 2.38 85.13 -1.85
C THR A 97 3.01 86.50 -1.71
N GLY A 98 2.34 87.40 -1.03
CA GLY A 98 2.93 88.64 -0.59
C GLY A 98 3.81 88.52 0.63
N HIS A 99 4.54 89.54 1.04
CA HIS A 99 5.41 89.49 2.23
C HIS A 99 4.66 89.25 3.54
N ASP A 100 3.40 89.69 3.63
CA ASP A 100 2.62 89.57 4.86
C ASP A 100 1.88 88.22 4.99
N ASP A 101 1.84 87.40 3.93
CA ASP A 101 1.06 86.15 3.84
C ASP A 101 1.92 84.90 3.81
N GLU A 102 3.20 84.95 4.24
CA GLU A 102 4.15 83.82 4.18
C GLU A 102 3.76 82.67 5.05
N GLU A 103 3.16 82.93 6.23
CA GLU A 103 2.63 81.84 7.12
C GLU A 103 1.54 81.03 6.45
N MET A 104 0.66 81.69 5.69
CA MET A 104 -0.44 81.07 4.98
C MET A 104 0.04 80.24 3.79
N ALA A 105 1.09 80.70 3.12
CA ALA A 105 1.75 79.91 2.04
C ALA A 105 2.46 78.70 2.56
N LEU A 106 3.14 78.82 3.69
CA LEU A 106 3.71 77.68 4.39
C LEU A 106 2.64 76.62 4.79
N GLU A 107 1.48 77.07 5.24
CA GLU A 107 0.40 76.12 5.56
C GLU A 107 -0.17 75.48 4.30
N ALA A 108 -0.28 76.19 3.16
CA ALA A 108 -0.63 75.59 1.89
C ALA A 108 0.34 74.52 1.43
N VAL A 109 1.66 74.68 1.66
CA VAL A 109 2.65 73.63 1.40
C VAL A 109 2.46 72.45 2.30
N ARG A 110 2.17 72.64 3.60
CA ARG A 110 1.82 71.52 4.52
C ARG A 110 0.57 70.77 4.09
N GLN A 111 -0.36 71.48 3.45
CA GLN A 111 -1.60 70.89 2.93
C GLN A 111 -1.46 70.31 1.52
N GLY A 112 -0.26 70.36 0.91
CA GLY A 112 0.06 69.67 -0.35
C GLY A 112 0.38 70.55 -1.55
N ALA A 113 0.56 71.85 -1.40
CA ALA A 113 1.20 72.64 -2.42
C ALA A 113 2.68 72.24 -2.59
N GLN A 114 3.18 72.23 -3.82
CA GLN A 114 4.55 71.76 -4.10
C GLN A 114 5.62 72.73 -3.60
N ASP A 115 5.31 74.03 -3.62
CA ASP A 115 6.22 75.09 -3.12
C ASP A 115 5.46 76.43 -3.02
N TYR A 116 6.10 77.46 -2.47
CA TYR A 116 5.63 78.77 -2.49
C TYR A 116 6.71 79.78 -2.91
N LEU A 117 6.35 80.90 -3.46
CA LEU A 117 7.24 81.95 -3.90
C LEU A 117 6.71 83.33 -3.43
N VAL A 118 7.64 84.13 -2.87
CA VAL A 118 7.29 85.47 -2.41
C VAL A 118 7.41 86.46 -3.57
N LYS A 119 6.30 87.18 -3.88
CA LYS A 119 6.22 88.11 -4.95
C LYS A 119 7.24 89.28 -4.74
N GLY A 120 8.02 89.57 -5.80
CA GLY A 120 9.03 90.65 -5.75
C GLY A 120 10.41 90.19 -5.26
N GLN A 121 10.58 88.95 -4.75
CA GLN A 121 11.85 88.40 -4.37
C GLN A 121 12.34 87.31 -5.34
N VAL A 122 11.59 86.94 -6.34
CA VAL A 122 11.83 85.91 -7.29
C VAL A 122 12.24 86.46 -8.65
N ASP A 123 13.27 85.92 -9.21
CA ASP A 123 13.66 86.17 -10.62
C ASP A 123 13.17 85.02 -11.54
N GLY A 124 13.18 85.27 -12.85
CA GLY A 124 12.66 84.32 -13.82
C GLY A 124 13.42 82.95 -13.82
N LYS A 125 14.67 82.90 -13.34
CA LYS A 125 15.44 81.62 -13.22
C LYS A 125 14.95 80.80 -12.06
N VAL A 126 14.72 81.41 -10.91
CA VAL A 126 14.18 80.74 -9.69
C VAL A 126 12.78 80.25 -9.98
N LEU A 127 11.92 81.07 -10.58
CA LEU A 127 10.57 80.71 -10.96
C LEU A 127 10.54 79.47 -11.88
N SER A 128 11.38 79.49 -12.94
CA SER A 128 11.47 78.38 -13.89
C SER A 128 12.00 77.12 -13.23
N HIS A 129 12.94 77.23 -12.28
CA HIS A 129 13.46 76.07 -11.54
C HIS A 129 12.39 75.47 -10.61
N VAL A 130 11.71 76.30 -9.83
CA VAL A 130 10.65 75.81 -8.91
C VAL A 130 9.51 75.17 -9.67
N MET A 131 9.10 75.72 -10.80
CA MET A 131 8.03 75.12 -11.61
C MET A 131 8.43 73.74 -12.15
N ARG A 132 9.63 73.59 -12.70
CA ARG A 132 10.12 72.28 -13.16
C ARG A 132 10.21 71.27 -12.02
N TYR A 133 10.78 71.69 -10.90
CA TYR A 133 10.89 70.85 -9.71
C TYR A 133 9.54 70.42 -9.16
N ALA A 134 8.56 71.31 -9.10
CA ALA A 134 7.22 71.01 -8.70
C ALA A 134 6.54 69.94 -9.60
N ILE A 135 6.73 70.04 -10.92
CA ILE A 135 6.21 69.02 -11.86
C ILE A 135 6.89 67.69 -11.66
N GLU A 136 8.21 67.67 -11.53
CA GLU A 136 8.98 66.42 -11.37
C GLU A 136 8.63 65.73 -10.05
N ARG A 137 8.62 66.46 -8.95
CA ARG A 137 8.22 65.94 -7.63
C ARG A 137 6.79 65.38 -7.64
N LYS A 138 5.84 66.06 -8.28
CA LYS A 138 4.45 65.58 -8.37
C LYS A 138 4.36 64.28 -9.19
N ARG A 139 5.17 64.14 -10.24
CA ARG A 139 5.26 62.90 -11.03
C ARG A 139 5.82 61.73 -10.21
N GLU A 140 6.88 61.97 -9.43
CA GLU A 140 7.46 60.97 -8.55
C GLU A 140 6.45 60.53 -7.45
N GLU A 141 5.74 61.48 -6.81
CA GLU A 141 4.71 61.19 -5.81
C GLU A 141 3.60 60.30 -6.40
N GLU A 142 3.13 60.61 -7.62
CA GLU A 142 2.07 59.86 -8.27
C GLU A 142 2.55 58.46 -8.71
N GLN A 143 3.78 58.33 -9.20
CA GLN A 143 4.39 57.03 -9.52
C GLN A 143 4.50 56.18 -8.29
N LEU A 144 4.98 56.76 -7.17
CA LEU A 144 5.09 56.03 -5.90
C LEU A 144 3.71 55.58 -5.42
N ARG A 145 2.71 56.45 -5.44
CA ARG A 145 1.33 56.14 -5.06
C ARG A 145 0.74 54.97 -5.88
N GLN A 146 0.98 54.99 -7.20
CA GLN A 146 0.51 53.94 -8.10
C GLN A 146 1.24 52.61 -7.83
N SER A 147 2.52 52.68 -7.55
CA SER A 147 3.32 51.50 -7.18
C SER A 147 2.82 50.90 -5.86
N GLU A 148 2.60 51.75 -4.84
CA GLU A 148 2.03 51.29 -3.56
C GLU A 148 0.67 50.62 -3.71
N GLN A 149 -0.22 51.23 -4.51
CA GLN A 149 -1.56 50.67 -4.78
C GLN A 149 -1.48 49.32 -5.49
N ARG A 150 -0.58 49.17 -6.48
CA ARG A 150 -0.32 47.89 -7.15
C ARG A 150 0.19 46.87 -6.17
N LEU A 151 1.16 47.23 -5.34
CA LEU A 151 1.74 46.34 -4.33
C LEU A 151 0.69 45.87 -3.31
N GLN A 152 -0.16 46.77 -2.85
CA GLN A 152 -1.26 46.40 -1.93
C GLN A 152 -2.25 45.45 -2.58
N LYS A 153 -2.60 45.66 -3.86
CA LYS A 153 -3.47 44.74 -4.63
C LYS A 153 -2.83 43.36 -4.77
N HIS A 154 -1.56 43.33 -5.14
CA HIS A 154 -0.83 42.08 -5.28
C HIS A 154 -0.74 41.30 -3.96
N ASN A 155 -0.37 42.00 -2.87
CA ASN A 155 -0.26 41.38 -1.54
C ASN A 155 -1.61 40.84 -1.05
N LYS A 156 -2.70 41.53 -1.29
CA LYS A 156 -4.05 41.08 -0.94
C LYS A 156 -4.38 39.76 -1.60
N VAL A 157 -4.12 39.62 -2.90
CA VAL A 157 -4.37 38.37 -3.66
C VAL A 157 -3.50 37.24 -3.17
N LEU A 158 -2.20 37.50 -2.91
CA LEU A 158 -1.27 36.48 -2.37
C LEU A 158 -1.75 35.95 -1.01
N VAL A 159 -2.20 36.84 -0.11
CA VAL A 159 -2.73 36.46 1.21
C VAL A 159 -4.03 35.65 1.10
N GLU A 160 -4.93 36.07 0.18
CA GLU A 160 -6.18 35.34 -0.07
C GLU A 160 -5.92 33.93 -0.60
N LEU A 161 -5.00 33.77 -1.57
CA LEU A 161 -4.59 32.48 -2.11
C LEU A 161 -3.92 31.60 -1.04
N ALA A 162 -2.99 32.19 -0.25
CA ALA A 162 -2.30 31.43 0.82
C ALA A 162 -3.25 30.92 1.91
N LYS A 163 -4.40 31.59 2.13
CA LYS A 163 -5.46 31.15 3.04
C LYS A 163 -6.48 30.21 2.38
N SER A 164 -6.36 29.97 1.08
CA SER A 164 -7.32 29.13 0.35
C SER A 164 -7.34 27.71 0.92
N ARG A 165 -8.55 27.20 1.09
CA ARG A 165 -8.77 25.81 1.50
C ARG A 165 -8.19 24.82 0.49
N ASN A 166 -8.15 25.16 -0.79
CA ASN A 166 -7.64 24.28 -1.85
C ASN A 166 -6.14 24.07 -1.74
N LEU A 167 -5.37 25.11 -1.37
CA LEU A 167 -3.95 24.95 -1.04
C LEU A 167 -3.75 24.05 0.20
N ALA A 168 -4.52 24.29 1.26
CA ALA A 168 -4.38 23.57 2.52
C ALA A 168 -4.78 22.09 2.43
N THR A 169 -5.78 21.74 1.61
CA THR A 169 -6.30 20.35 1.50
C THR A 169 -5.49 19.45 0.57
N GLY A 170 -4.45 19.95 -0.09
CA GLY A 170 -3.57 19.19 -0.98
C GLY A 170 -4.23 18.74 -2.29
N SER A 171 -5.28 19.44 -2.75
CA SER A 171 -5.86 19.21 -4.07
C SER A 171 -5.15 20.06 -5.12
N LEU A 172 -4.08 19.54 -5.70
CA LEU A 172 -3.23 20.28 -6.64
C LEU A 172 -4.03 20.89 -7.80
N ASN A 173 -4.91 20.14 -8.45
CA ASN A 173 -5.69 20.65 -9.59
C ASN A 173 -6.54 21.87 -9.22
N LEU A 174 -7.25 21.82 -8.07
CA LEU A 174 -8.06 22.94 -7.63
C LEU A 174 -7.21 24.16 -7.26
N ALA A 175 -6.07 23.94 -6.62
CA ALA A 175 -5.12 25.01 -6.28
C ALA A 175 -4.57 25.69 -7.54
N LEU A 176 -4.14 24.90 -8.55
CA LEU A 176 -3.64 25.42 -9.81
C LEU A 176 -4.70 26.27 -10.54
N ARG A 177 -5.95 25.82 -10.57
CA ARG A 177 -7.07 26.59 -11.18
C ARG A 177 -7.28 27.94 -10.49
N GLU A 178 -7.23 27.95 -9.18
CA GLU A 178 -7.40 29.18 -8.39
C GLU A 178 -6.23 30.15 -8.59
N ILE A 179 -4.98 29.63 -8.57
CA ILE A 179 -3.76 30.44 -8.76
C ILE A 179 -3.72 31.04 -10.17
N THR A 180 -3.96 30.24 -11.22
CA THR A 180 -3.87 30.73 -12.61
C THR A 180 -4.96 31.74 -12.93
N LYS A 181 -6.18 31.57 -12.42
CA LYS A 181 -7.26 32.52 -12.57
C LYS A 181 -6.95 33.84 -11.85
N ALA A 182 -6.50 33.76 -10.59
CA ALA A 182 -6.16 34.97 -9.81
C ALA A 182 -4.98 35.72 -10.43
N ALA A 183 -3.96 35.04 -10.93
CA ALA A 183 -2.82 35.66 -11.61
C ALA A 183 -3.23 36.37 -12.88
N ALA A 184 -4.09 35.77 -13.72
CA ALA A 184 -4.57 36.37 -14.95
C ALA A 184 -5.39 37.65 -14.71
N GLN A 185 -6.23 37.62 -13.69
CA GLN A 185 -7.07 38.77 -13.31
C GLN A 185 -6.27 39.92 -12.66
N THR A 186 -5.22 39.56 -11.89
CA THR A 186 -4.42 40.55 -11.17
C THR A 186 -3.45 41.28 -12.09
N LEU A 187 -2.75 40.52 -12.96
CA LEU A 187 -1.80 41.05 -13.93
C LEU A 187 -2.46 41.57 -15.22
N ASP A 188 -3.77 41.36 -15.35
CA ASP A 188 -4.50 41.71 -16.55
C ASP A 188 -3.90 41.15 -17.82
N VAL A 189 -3.69 39.83 -17.82
CA VAL A 189 -3.14 39.04 -18.95
C VAL A 189 -4.19 38.08 -19.49
N GLU A 190 -4.12 37.76 -20.76
CA GLU A 190 -5.08 36.87 -21.43
C GLU A 190 -4.94 35.43 -20.96
N ARG A 191 -3.70 34.93 -20.76
CA ARG A 191 -3.48 33.54 -20.40
C ARG A 191 -2.46 33.40 -19.27
N VAL A 192 -2.76 32.44 -18.37
CA VAL A 192 -1.79 31.98 -17.37
C VAL A 192 -1.73 30.46 -17.44
N VAL A 193 -0.52 29.93 -17.57
CA VAL A 193 -0.27 28.50 -17.74
C VAL A 193 0.71 27.97 -16.71
N VAL A 194 0.44 26.79 -16.17
CA VAL A 194 1.39 26.04 -15.34
C VAL A 194 1.86 24.83 -16.12
N TRP A 195 3.14 24.79 -16.36
CA TRP A 195 3.85 23.68 -16.98
C TRP A 195 4.61 22.90 -15.92
N LEU A 196 4.56 21.58 -15.93
CA LEU A 196 5.33 20.71 -15.05
C LEU A 196 6.18 19.75 -15.88
N TYR A 197 7.44 19.54 -15.48
CA TYR A 197 8.34 18.59 -16.12
C TYR A 197 7.82 17.16 -16.00
N ASP A 198 7.99 16.39 -17.06
CA ASP A 198 7.86 14.93 -17.01
C ASP A 198 9.08 14.31 -16.28
N GLN A 199 9.01 13.04 -15.89
CA GLN A 199 10.03 12.36 -15.07
C GLN A 199 11.44 12.38 -15.66
N ASP A 200 11.58 12.45 -16.98
CA ASP A 200 12.85 12.49 -17.70
C ASP A 200 13.39 13.90 -17.94
N HIS A 201 12.69 14.94 -17.49
CA HIS A 201 12.99 16.37 -17.71
C HIS A 201 13.16 16.78 -19.19
N LYS A 202 12.71 15.96 -20.17
CA LYS A 202 12.81 16.26 -21.60
C LYS A 202 11.59 16.98 -22.14
N SER A 203 10.49 16.90 -21.47
CA SER A 203 9.23 17.55 -21.84
C SER A 203 8.52 18.16 -20.65
N LEU A 204 7.69 19.15 -20.93
CA LEU A 204 6.77 19.77 -19.97
C LEU A 204 5.33 19.44 -20.39
N ARG A 205 4.53 19.11 -19.42
CA ARG A 205 3.10 18.91 -19.57
C ARG A 205 2.34 20.10 -18.98
N CYS A 206 1.39 20.65 -19.72
CA CYS A 206 0.46 21.65 -19.20
C CYS A 206 -0.42 21.02 -18.11
N ALA A 207 -0.18 21.43 -16.88
CA ALA A 207 -0.97 21.00 -15.72
C ALA A 207 -2.24 21.82 -15.56
N ASN A 208 -2.21 23.11 -15.95
CA ASN A 208 -3.38 23.98 -16.04
C ASN A 208 -3.07 25.18 -16.93
N LEU A 209 -4.00 25.53 -17.80
CA LEU A 209 -4.03 26.76 -18.58
C LEU A 209 -5.36 27.45 -18.30
N TYR A 210 -5.32 28.69 -17.87
CA TYR A 210 -6.51 29.56 -17.75
C TYR A 210 -6.51 30.60 -18.87
N GLU A 211 -7.63 30.77 -19.57
CA GLU A 211 -7.87 31.79 -20.59
C GLU A 211 -8.93 32.78 -20.08
N LYS A 212 -8.53 34.02 -19.96
CA LYS A 212 -9.36 35.08 -19.32
C LYS A 212 -10.61 35.42 -20.14
N SER A 213 -10.49 35.57 -21.45
CA SER A 213 -11.60 35.90 -22.34
C SER A 213 -12.68 34.82 -22.37
N ALA A 214 -12.32 33.56 -22.23
CA ALA A 214 -13.21 32.41 -22.21
C ALA A 214 -13.69 32.04 -20.80
N ASP A 215 -13.08 32.58 -19.74
CA ASP A 215 -13.20 32.13 -18.34
C ASP A 215 -13.09 30.59 -18.20
N ALA A 216 -12.16 30.01 -18.90
CA ALA A 216 -12.05 28.56 -19.05
C ALA A 216 -10.66 28.03 -18.68
N HIS A 217 -10.63 26.77 -18.22
CA HIS A 217 -9.40 26.05 -17.93
C HIS A 217 -9.24 24.85 -18.86
N SER A 218 -8.00 24.62 -19.32
CA SER A 218 -7.62 23.44 -20.10
C SER A 218 -6.29 22.84 -19.61
N GLU A 219 -5.98 21.62 -20.02
CA GLU A 219 -4.77 20.88 -19.62
C GLU A 219 -4.30 19.92 -20.72
N GLY A 220 -3.15 19.26 -20.54
CA GLY A 220 -2.71 18.13 -21.34
C GLY A 220 -1.80 18.45 -22.52
N ARG A 221 -1.60 19.71 -22.92
CA ARG A 221 -0.63 20.07 -23.96
C ARG A 221 0.79 19.70 -23.52
N ARG A 222 1.66 19.40 -24.47
CA ARG A 222 3.07 19.08 -24.22
C ARG A 222 3.98 20.04 -24.95
N LEU A 223 5.14 20.33 -24.33
CA LEU A 223 6.20 21.18 -24.86
C LEU A 223 7.53 20.45 -24.69
N GLU A 224 8.29 20.30 -25.76
CA GLU A 224 9.60 19.66 -25.74
C GLU A 224 10.69 20.68 -25.40
N VAL A 225 11.45 20.40 -24.34
CA VAL A 225 12.51 21.30 -23.83
C VAL A 225 13.60 21.55 -24.88
N THR A 226 13.94 20.53 -25.65
CA THR A 226 14.99 20.57 -26.66
C THR A 226 14.73 21.53 -27.83
N LYS A 227 13.47 21.96 -28.01
CA LYS A 227 13.10 22.94 -29.04
C LYS A 227 13.36 24.37 -28.64
N TYR A 228 13.63 24.67 -27.36
CA TYR A 228 13.75 26.03 -26.81
C TYR A 228 14.98 26.17 -25.88
N PRO A 229 16.20 25.83 -26.31
CA PRO A 229 17.35 25.75 -25.44
C PRO A 229 17.74 27.11 -24.84
N ASN A 230 17.66 28.22 -25.58
CA ASN A 230 18.03 29.56 -25.09
C ASN A 230 17.04 30.02 -23.99
N TYR A 231 15.77 29.75 -24.18
CA TYR A 231 14.73 30.08 -23.21
C TYR A 231 14.92 29.31 -21.89
N PHE A 232 15.12 27.99 -21.95
CA PHE A 232 15.30 27.18 -20.76
C PHE A 232 16.58 27.47 -20.01
N GLN A 233 17.68 27.77 -20.74
CA GLN A 233 18.94 28.22 -20.12
C GLN A 233 18.76 29.53 -19.35
N ALA A 234 18.04 30.50 -19.91
CA ALA A 234 17.74 31.75 -19.23
C ALA A 234 16.84 31.56 -18.01
N LEU A 235 15.89 30.64 -18.07
CA LEU A 235 14.96 30.32 -16.98
C LEU A 235 15.67 29.70 -15.77
N GLU A 236 16.66 28.84 -15.99
CA GLU A 236 17.43 28.22 -14.91
C GLU A 236 18.28 29.21 -14.13
N GLN A 237 18.83 30.23 -14.83
CA GLN A 237 19.69 31.24 -14.24
C GLN A 237 18.94 32.36 -13.51
N GLY A 238 17.66 32.57 -13.82
CA GLY A 238 16.86 33.69 -13.34
C GLY A 238 15.85 33.28 -12.24
N ARG A 239 15.35 34.30 -11.54
CA ARG A 239 14.15 34.18 -10.69
C ARG A 239 12.86 34.25 -11.51
N PHE A 240 12.91 34.88 -12.66
CA PHE A 240 11.86 34.99 -13.66
C PHE A 240 12.47 35.38 -15.02
N ILE A 241 11.72 35.20 -16.08
CA ILE A 241 12.01 35.73 -17.41
C ILE A 241 10.88 36.71 -17.74
N ALA A 242 11.25 38.00 -17.89
CA ALA A 242 10.36 39.04 -18.40
C ALA A 242 10.77 39.39 -19.82
N VAL A 243 9.83 39.28 -20.76
CA VAL A 243 10.02 39.57 -22.19
C VAL A 243 8.95 40.53 -22.62
N ASP A 244 9.35 41.74 -22.96
CA ASP A 244 8.43 42.84 -23.32
C ASP A 244 7.88 42.70 -24.75
N ASP A 245 8.67 42.10 -25.65
CA ASP A 245 8.25 41.71 -26.99
C ASP A 245 8.99 40.44 -27.43
N ILE A 246 8.25 39.33 -27.60
CA ILE A 246 8.82 38.05 -28.02
C ILE A 246 9.46 38.06 -29.39
N GLN A 247 9.13 39.04 -30.24
CA GLN A 247 9.66 39.14 -31.60
C GLN A 247 11.09 39.73 -31.62
N THR A 248 11.46 40.47 -30.60
CA THR A 248 12.75 41.18 -30.54
C THR A 248 13.72 40.62 -29.52
N ASP A 249 13.24 39.86 -28.53
CA ASP A 249 14.05 39.29 -27.46
C ASP A 249 14.79 38.01 -27.93
N GLU A 250 16.12 38.00 -27.77
CA GLU A 250 16.95 36.88 -28.17
C GLU A 250 16.65 35.58 -27.45
N ARG A 251 16.17 35.64 -26.22
CA ARG A 251 15.81 34.48 -25.38
C ARG A 251 14.57 33.74 -25.89
N THR A 252 13.73 34.40 -26.70
CA THR A 252 12.47 33.88 -27.19
C THR A 252 12.40 33.72 -28.71
N LYS A 253 13.53 33.87 -29.44
CA LYS A 253 13.57 33.68 -30.90
C LYS A 253 12.97 32.37 -31.37
N GLU A 254 13.18 31.31 -30.61
CA GLU A 254 12.69 29.95 -30.90
C GLU A 254 11.15 29.85 -30.84
N PHE A 255 10.50 30.73 -30.08
CA PHE A 255 9.02 30.79 -30.01
C PHE A 255 8.42 31.49 -31.24
N VAL A 256 9.13 32.36 -31.90
CA VAL A 256 8.63 33.12 -33.07
C VAL A 256 8.39 32.20 -34.25
N GLU A 257 9.18 31.10 -34.36
CA GLU A 257 9.08 30.09 -35.41
C GLU A 257 8.09 28.98 -35.10
N SER A 258 7.50 28.99 -33.89
CA SER A 258 6.64 27.93 -33.37
C SER A 258 5.20 28.42 -33.13
N GLU A 259 4.33 27.53 -32.65
CA GLU A 259 2.91 27.74 -32.32
C GLU A 259 2.62 29.00 -31.44
N ALA A 260 3.62 29.56 -30.77
CA ALA A 260 3.43 30.80 -29.95
C ALA A 260 3.06 32.03 -30.81
N SER A 261 3.54 32.07 -32.03
CA SER A 261 3.18 33.08 -33.04
C SER A 261 1.73 32.97 -33.50
N GLU A 262 1.15 31.76 -33.57
CA GLU A 262 -0.22 31.53 -33.99
C GLU A 262 -1.25 31.91 -32.93
N ASN A 263 -0.86 31.98 -31.65
CA ASN A 263 -1.75 32.31 -30.54
C ASN A 263 -1.80 33.81 -30.16
N GLY A 264 -1.17 34.71 -30.96
CA GLY A 264 -1.21 36.15 -30.75
C GLY A 264 -0.45 36.68 -29.52
N VAL A 265 0.38 35.84 -28.87
CA VAL A 265 1.19 36.28 -27.73
C VAL A 265 2.27 37.25 -28.18
N ARG A 266 2.40 38.40 -27.49
CA ARG A 266 3.39 39.44 -27.78
C ARG A 266 4.38 39.69 -26.64
N ALA A 267 3.93 39.54 -25.38
CA ALA A 267 4.80 39.67 -24.23
C ALA A 267 4.58 38.48 -23.26
N LEU A 268 5.61 38.09 -22.54
CA LEU A 268 5.53 37.01 -21.56
C LEU A 268 6.30 37.31 -20.27
N LEU A 269 5.78 36.76 -19.16
CA LEU A 269 6.43 36.82 -17.86
C LEU A 269 6.35 35.42 -17.25
N ASP A 270 7.48 34.74 -17.15
CA ASP A 270 7.55 33.36 -16.70
C ASP A 270 8.42 33.24 -15.45
N ALA A 271 7.93 32.47 -14.47
CA ALA A 271 8.66 32.19 -13.24
C ALA A 271 8.84 30.67 -13.04
N PRO A 272 10.05 30.20 -12.72
CA PRO A 272 10.30 28.80 -12.46
C PRO A 272 9.67 28.37 -11.12
N ILE A 273 8.98 27.23 -11.13
CA ILE A 273 8.45 26.56 -9.95
C ILE A 273 9.55 25.66 -9.40
N ARG A 274 9.96 25.87 -8.14
CA ARG A 274 11.09 25.15 -7.54
C ARG A 274 10.66 24.35 -6.32
N LEU A 275 11.07 23.06 -6.29
CA LEU A 275 10.92 22.17 -5.13
C LEU A 275 12.31 21.71 -4.69
N GLY A 276 12.64 21.90 -3.42
CA GLY A 276 13.95 21.49 -2.89
C GLY A 276 15.15 22.10 -3.64
N GLY A 277 14.97 23.28 -4.25
CA GLY A 277 16.01 23.97 -5.03
C GLY A 277 16.08 23.56 -6.51
N GLN A 278 15.35 22.53 -6.94
CA GLN A 278 15.27 22.09 -8.34
C GLN A 278 14.05 22.68 -9.04
N THR A 279 14.20 23.08 -10.29
CA THR A 279 13.10 23.56 -11.12
C THR A 279 12.26 22.37 -11.58
N VAL A 280 11.00 22.31 -11.12
CA VAL A 280 10.04 21.24 -11.45
C VAL A 280 8.97 21.67 -12.44
N GLY A 281 8.91 22.96 -12.77
CA GLY A 281 7.94 23.50 -13.70
C GLY A 281 8.08 25.00 -13.90
N ILE A 282 7.09 25.59 -14.56
CA ILE A 282 7.04 27.01 -14.91
C ILE A 282 5.60 27.49 -14.75
N ILE A 283 5.42 28.66 -14.15
CA ILE A 283 4.18 29.43 -14.31
C ILE A 283 4.41 30.55 -15.29
N GLY A 284 3.63 30.58 -16.37
CA GLY A 284 3.80 31.53 -17.46
C GLY A 284 2.58 32.41 -17.65
N HIS A 285 2.82 33.72 -17.81
CA HIS A 285 1.80 34.75 -18.02
C HIS A 285 1.97 35.28 -19.46
N ARG A 286 0.89 35.34 -20.23
CA ARG A 286 0.87 35.66 -21.65
C ARG A 286 -0.01 36.89 -21.95
N HIS A 287 0.59 37.93 -22.53
CA HIS A 287 -0.09 39.09 -23.01
C HIS A 287 -0.18 39.05 -24.54
N VAL A 288 -1.37 39.41 -25.10
CA VAL A 288 -1.67 39.23 -26.53
C VAL A 288 -1.81 40.53 -27.31
N ASP A 289 -2.10 41.67 -26.69
CA ASP A 289 -2.48 42.91 -27.38
C ASP A 289 -1.32 43.82 -27.81
N GLY A 290 -0.10 43.32 -27.86
CA GLY A 290 1.10 44.07 -28.23
C GLY A 290 2.26 43.91 -27.25
N PRO A 291 3.37 44.64 -27.47
CA PRO A 291 4.48 44.70 -26.52
C PRO A 291 4.03 45.27 -25.18
N ARG A 292 4.58 44.74 -24.06
CA ARG A 292 4.25 45.17 -22.71
C ARG A 292 5.49 45.19 -21.85
N ALA A 293 5.86 46.35 -21.30
CA ALA A 293 6.90 46.45 -20.30
C ALA A 293 6.39 45.95 -18.94
N TRP A 294 7.09 44.96 -18.37
CA TRP A 294 6.76 44.37 -17.08
C TRP A 294 7.39 45.15 -15.94
N THR A 295 6.59 45.63 -15.01
CA THR A 295 7.10 46.34 -13.83
C THR A 295 7.76 45.36 -12.83
N SER A 296 8.62 45.89 -11.96
CA SER A 296 9.26 45.08 -10.91
C SER A 296 8.27 44.46 -9.94
N GLU A 297 7.14 45.14 -9.67
CA GLU A 297 6.04 44.62 -8.83
C GLU A 297 5.36 43.42 -9.49
N GLU A 298 5.11 43.45 -10.81
CA GLU A 298 4.51 42.37 -11.58
C GLU A 298 5.47 41.14 -11.65
N GLN A 299 6.74 41.41 -11.86
CA GLN A 299 7.79 40.36 -11.87
C GLN A 299 7.89 39.66 -10.52
N ASN A 300 7.86 40.38 -9.40
CA ASN A 300 7.86 39.83 -8.07
C ASN A 300 6.55 39.08 -7.75
N PHE A 301 5.44 39.57 -8.23
CA PHE A 301 4.14 38.90 -8.08
C PHE A 301 4.13 37.56 -8.83
N ALA A 302 4.62 37.50 -10.05
CA ALA A 302 4.73 36.26 -10.82
C ALA A 302 5.65 35.23 -10.14
N ALA A 303 6.78 35.67 -9.56
CA ALA A 303 7.65 34.81 -8.78
C ALA A 303 6.92 34.25 -7.53
N SER A 304 6.15 35.11 -6.83
CA SER A 304 5.36 34.65 -5.67
C SER A 304 4.23 33.69 -6.05
N MET A 305 3.67 33.81 -7.26
CA MET A 305 2.73 32.81 -7.79
C MET A 305 3.40 31.45 -8.01
N ALA A 306 4.65 31.44 -8.50
CA ALA A 306 5.43 30.20 -8.62
C ALA A 306 5.69 29.55 -7.25
N ASP A 307 5.99 30.35 -6.22
CA ASP A 307 6.15 29.88 -4.84
C ASP A 307 4.85 29.26 -4.28
N LEU A 308 3.68 29.85 -4.59
CA LEU A 308 2.37 29.30 -4.21
C LEU A 308 2.07 27.98 -4.93
N VAL A 309 2.47 27.84 -6.19
CA VAL A 309 2.37 26.55 -6.91
C VAL A 309 3.27 25.50 -6.26
N SER A 310 4.49 25.87 -5.89
CA SER A 310 5.42 24.97 -5.15
C SER A 310 4.79 24.49 -3.85
N LEU A 311 4.23 25.39 -3.07
CA LEU A 311 3.54 25.07 -1.81
C LEU A 311 2.35 24.13 -2.02
N ALA A 312 1.56 24.35 -3.08
CA ALA A 312 0.45 23.47 -3.45
C ALA A 312 0.92 22.05 -3.82
N MET A 313 2.04 21.94 -4.52
CA MET A 313 2.66 20.66 -4.87
C MET A 313 3.15 19.92 -3.63
N GLU A 314 3.89 20.58 -2.73
CA GLU A 314 4.35 19.99 -1.47
C GLU A 314 3.19 19.50 -0.60
N ALA A 315 2.13 20.29 -0.47
CA ALA A 315 0.93 19.90 0.27
C ALA A 315 0.25 18.67 -0.34
N SER A 316 0.21 18.58 -1.67
CA SER A 316 -0.35 17.43 -2.39
C SER A 316 0.51 16.17 -2.23
N GLU A 317 1.83 16.29 -2.32
CA GLU A 317 2.76 15.17 -2.10
C GLU A 317 2.71 14.66 -0.66
N ARG A 318 2.72 15.55 0.32
CA ARG A 318 2.57 15.20 1.74
C ARG A 318 1.28 14.43 1.99
N LYS A 319 0.16 14.91 1.46
CA LYS A 319 -1.13 14.21 1.61
C LYS A 319 -1.10 12.83 1.00
N ARG A 320 -0.55 12.67 -0.22
CA ARG A 320 -0.39 11.35 -0.87
C ARG A 320 0.50 10.40 -0.04
N ALA A 321 1.57 10.94 0.54
CA ALA A 321 2.46 10.17 1.41
C ALA A 321 1.74 9.74 2.70
N GLU A 322 0.98 10.64 3.33
CA GLU A 322 0.16 10.35 4.52
C GLU A 322 -0.91 9.29 4.23
N GLU A 323 -1.62 9.38 3.10
CA GLU A 323 -2.61 8.40 2.66
C GLU A 323 -1.94 7.03 2.39
N ARG A 324 -0.76 7.02 1.76
CA ARG A 324 0.01 5.80 1.51
C ARG A 324 0.50 5.16 2.80
N LEU A 325 1.04 5.95 3.74
CA LEU A 325 1.46 5.48 5.06
C LEU A 325 0.28 4.93 5.87
N SER A 326 -0.85 5.63 5.87
CA SER A 326 -2.08 5.17 6.52
C SER A 326 -2.55 3.83 5.93
N ARG A 327 -2.49 3.69 4.62
CA ARG A 327 -2.86 2.44 3.95
C ARG A 327 -1.94 1.29 4.33
N LEU A 328 -0.62 1.52 4.37
CA LEU A 328 0.36 0.52 4.81
C LEU A 328 0.22 0.16 6.29
N ALA A 329 -0.14 1.12 7.13
CA ALA A 329 -0.32 0.89 8.58
C ALA A 329 -1.54 0.02 8.90
N TYR A 330 -2.61 0.10 8.09
CA TYR A 330 -3.92 -0.50 8.42
C TYR A 330 -4.41 -1.56 7.44
N TYR A 331 -3.82 -1.68 6.26
CA TYR A 331 -4.25 -2.63 5.23
C TYR A 331 -3.11 -3.53 4.77
N ASP A 332 -3.45 -4.75 4.40
CA ASP A 332 -2.53 -5.70 3.77
C ASP A 332 -2.21 -5.25 2.34
N SER A 333 -0.94 -5.12 2.01
CA SER A 333 -0.49 -4.56 0.73
C SER A 333 -0.81 -5.44 -0.48
N LEU A 334 -0.99 -6.75 -0.27
CA LEU A 334 -1.28 -7.70 -1.34
C LEU A 334 -2.78 -7.75 -1.67
N THR A 335 -3.61 -7.92 -0.65
CA THR A 335 -5.06 -8.18 -0.83
C THR A 335 -5.91 -6.92 -0.67
N GLY A 336 -5.37 -5.84 -0.11
CA GLY A 336 -6.13 -4.63 0.21
C GLY A 336 -7.12 -4.80 1.37
N LEU A 337 -7.17 -5.94 2.01
CA LEU A 337 -7.98 -6.20 3.19
C LEU A 337 -7.37 -5.51 4.42
N PRO A 338 -8.16 -5.23 5.47
CA PRO A 338 -7.64 -4.87 6.78
C PRO A 338 -6.51 -5.80 7.23
N ASN A 339 -5.41 -5.22 7.72
CA ASN A 339 -4.32 -6.00 8.31
C ASN A 339 -4.61 -6.32 9.79
N ARG A 340 -3.66 -6.96 10.47
CA ARG A 340 -3.78 -7.33 11.89
C ARG A 340 -4.07 -6.11 12.78
N THR A 341 -3.44 -4.99 12.53
CA THR A 341 -3.59 -3.76 13.34
C THR A 341 -5.03 -3.23 13.26
N LEU A 342 -5.57 -3.09 12.05
CA LEU A 342 -6.94 -2.61 11.86
C LEU A 342 -7.96 -3.65 12.34
N PHE A 343 -7.67 -4.94 12.19
CA PHE A 343 -8.53 -6.00 12.74
C PHE A 343 -8.65 -5.90 14.27
N MET A 344 -7.52 -5.75 14.98
CA MET A 344 -7.51 -5.62 16.44
C MET A 344 -8.26 -4.37 16.92
N ASP A 345 -8.11 -3.24 16.24
CA ASP A 345 -8.89 -2.03 16.54
C ASP A 345 -10.39 -2.26 16.38
N ARG A 346 -10.82 -2.86 15.25
CA ARG A 346 -12.23 -3.20 15.00
C ARG A 346 -12.77 -4.19 16.01
N LEU A 347 -12.01 -5.23 16.35
CA LEU A 347 -12.40 -6.22 17.35
C LEU A 347 -12.62 -5.56 18.72
N ASN A 348 -11.69 -4.70 19.17
CA ASN A 348 -11.85 -3.97 20.43
C ASN A 348 -13.11 -3.10 20.46
N ARG A 349 -13.38 -2.36 19.38
CA ARG A 349 -14.61 -1.55 19.26
C ARG A 349 -15.87 -2.41 19.24
N ALA A 350 -15.85 -3.53 18.53
CA ALA A 350 -16.97 -4.47 18.48
C ALA A 350 -17.24 -5.09 19.85
N MET A 351 -16.19 -5.42 20.62
CA MET A 351 -16.32 -5.93 22.00
C MET A 351 -16.96 -4.91 22.94
N MET A 352 -16.57 -3.62 22.84
CA MET A 352 -17.19 -2.55 23.61
C MET A 352 -18.70 -2.45 23.32
N THR A 353 -19.06 -2.51 22.03
CA THR A 353 -20.44 -2.45 21.57
C THR A 353 -21.23 -3.70 22.02
N ALA A 354 -20.64 -4.89 21.89
CA ALA A 354 -21.23 -6.15 22.30
C ALA A 354 -21.49 -6.18 23.82
N ARG A 355 -20.55 -5.67 24.61
CA ARG A 355 -20.70 -5.52 26.08
C ARG A 355 -21.86 -4.61 26.44
N GLN A 356 -22.01 -3.46 25.79
CA GLN A 356 -23.09 -2.51 26.05
C GLN A 356 -24.47 -3.05 25.68
N LYS A 357 -24.54 -3.79 24.56
CA LYS A 357 -25.81 -4.32 24.02
C LYS A 357 -26.11 -5.75 24.45
N GLN A 358 -25.29 -6.38 25.27
CA GLN A 358 -25.38 -7.79 25.67
C GLN A 358 -25.47 -8.75 24.47
N LEU A 359 -24.68 -8.46 23.42
CA LEU A 359 -24.64 -9.30 22.22
C LEU A 359 -23.37 -10.15 22.24
N LEU A 360 -23.38 -11.20 21.44
CA LEU A 360 -22.19 -12.00 21.18
C LEU A 360 -21.43 -11.41 19.98
N LEU A 361 -20.14 -11.74 19.88
CA LEU A 361 -19.39 -11.67 18.65
C LEU A 361 -18.58 -12.95 18.46
N ALA A 362 -18.22 -13.26 17.24
CA ALA A 362 -17.35 -14.38 16.94
C ALA A 362 -16.12 -13.94 16.14
N VAL A 363 -14.99 -14.55 16.47
CA VAL A 363 -13.75 -14.46 15.69
C VAL A 363 -13.53 -15.80 15.01
N LEU A 364 -13.49 -15.80 13.67
CA LEU A 364 -13.16 -16.96 12.88
C LEU A 364 -11.71 -16.80 12.39
N PHE A 365 -10.85 -17.73 12.71
CA PHE A 365 -9.50 -17.80 12.23
C PHE A 365 -9.41 -18.87 11.12
N LEU A 366 -8.97 -18.48 9.91
CA LEU A 366 -9.00 -19.31 8.72
C LEU A 366 -7.59 -19.51 8.20
N GLY A 367 -7.15 -20.75 8.07
CA GLY A 367 -5.88 -21.10 7.42
C GLY A 367 -6.15 -21.90 6.15
N LEU A 368 -5.59 -21.46 5.01
CA LEU A 368 -5.67 -22.19 3.75
C LEU A 368 -4.96 -23.54 3.88
N ASP A 369 -5.63 -24.60 3.46
CA ASP A 369 -5.05 -25.93 3.48
C ASP A 369 -4.09 -26.12 2.28
N HIS A 370 -2.92 -26.69 2.54
CA HIS A 370 -1.90 -27.03 1.53
C HIS A 370 -1.40 -25.85 0.67
N PHE A 371 -1.51 -24.61 1.13
CA PHE A 371 -1.12 -23.41 0.35
C PHE A 371 0.36 -23.44 -0.06
N LYS A 372 1.26 -23.99 0.77
CA LYS A 372 2.68 -24.17 0.42
C LYS A 372 2.85 -24.96 -0.87
N ARG A 373 2.11 -26.07 -1.03
CA ARG A 373 2.16 -26.92 -2.24
C ARG A 373 1.70 -26.15 -3.48
N ILE A 374 0.76 -25.22 -3.32
CA ILE A 374 0.30 -24.37 -4.42
C ILE A 374 1.39 -23.38 -4.83
N ASN A 375 2.07 -22.74 -3.87
CA ASN A 375 3.21 -21.89 -4.15
C ASN A 375 4.36 -22.65 -4.84
N ASP A 376 4.63 -23.87 -4.42
CA ASP A 376 5.64 -24.73 -5.03
C ASP A 376 5.30 -25.09 -6.49
N THR A 377 3.99 -25.10 -6.85
CA THR A 377 3.50 -25.43 -8.20
C THR A 377 3.36 -24.20 -9.11
N LEU A 378 2.82 -23.09 -8.60
CA LEU A 378 2.50 -21.89 -9.38
C LEU A 378 3.54 -20.77 -9.28
N GLY A 379 4.51 -20.93 -8.37
CA GLY A 379 5.39 -19.85 -7.95
C GLY A 379 4.68 -18.83 -7.06
N HIS A 380 5.44 -17.91 -6.46
CA HIS A 380 4.90 -16.91 -5.54
C HIS A 380 3.88 -15.96 -6.17
N SER A 381 4.08 -15.58 -7.44
CA SER A 381 3.15 -14.69 -8.15
C SER A 381 1.77 -15.32 -8.32
N GLY A 382 1.69 -16.61 -8.69
CA GLY A 382 0.41 -17.31 -8.79
C GLY A 382 -0.28 -17.49 -7.44
N GLY A 383 0.50 -17.73 -6.39
CA GLY A 383 0.00 -17.77 -5.01
C GLY A 383 -0.56 -16.42 -4.54
N ASP A 384 0.08 -15.32 -4.91
CA ASP A 384 -0.37 -13.97 -4.60
C ASP A 384 -1.71 -13.64 -5.27
N ASP A 385 -1.90 -13.99 -6.53
CA ASP A 385 -3.17 -13.79 -7.24
C ASP A 385 -4.29 -14.66 -6.64
N LEU A 386 -3.95 -15.86 -6.20
CA LEU A 386 -4.88 -16.74 -5.50
C LEU A 386 -5.31 -16.13 -4.15
N LEU A 387 -4.39 -15.56 -3.37
CA LEU A 387 -4.70 -14.89 -2.10
C LEU A 387 -5.62 -13.68 -2.28
N LYS A 388 -5.47 -12.91 -3.36
CA LYS A 388 -6.40 -11.82 -3.72
C LYS A 388 -7.79 -12.38 -3.98
N ALA A 389 -7.90 -13.41 -4.84
CA ALA A 389 -9.17 -14.04 -5.17
C ALA A 389 -9.85 -14.67 -3.95
N VAL A 390 -9.08 -15.24 -3.02
CA VAL A 390 -9.56 -15.74 -1.72
C VAL A 390 -10.15 -14.59 -0.89
N GLY A 391 -9.45 -13.47 -0.78
CA GLY A 391 -9.92 -12.29 -0.06
C GLY A 391 -11.25 -11.75 -0.60
N ASP A 392 -11.38 -11.64 -1.91
CA ASP A 392 -12.59 -11.20 -2.60
C ASP A 392 -13.76 -12.17 -2.35
N ARG A 393 -13.51 -13.48 -2.42
CA ARG A 393 -14.53 -14.51 -2.19
C ARG A 393 -14.98 -14.54 -0.74
N LEU A 394 -14.08 -14.40 0.22
CA LEU A 394 -14.41 -14.27 1.64
C LEU A 394 -15.29 -13.05 1.90
N THR A 395 -14.90 -11.90 1.35
CA THR A 395 -15.67 -10.65 1.49
C THR A 395 -17.06 -10.80 0.89
N SER A 396 -17.19 -11.43 -0.28
CA SER A 396 -18.47 -11.69 -0.94
C SER A 396 -19.35 -12.69 -0.19
N ALA A 397 -18.76 -13.58 0.60
CA ALA A 397 -19.49 -14.54 1.42
C ALA A 397 -20.13 -13.90 2.67
N LEU A 398 -19.71 -12.70 3.08
CA LEU A 398 -20.32 -11.97 4.19
C LEU A 398 -21.50 -11.12 3.72
N ARG A 399 -22.51 -10.99 4.56
CA ARG A 399 -23.75 -10.26 4.22
C ARG A 399 -23.88 -8.90 4.89
N TYR A 400 -23.20 -8.71 6.00
CA TYR A 400 -23.35 -7.50 6.82
C TYR A 400 -22.13 -6.60 6.68
N THR A 401 -22.36 -5.30 6.53
CA THR A 401 -21.31 -4.28 6.46
C THR A 401 -20.53 -4.12 7.78
N THR A 402 -21.08 -4.67 8.87
CA THR A 402 -20.45 -4.69 10.19
C THR A 402 -19.45 -5.82 10.37
N ASP A 403 -19.50 -6.86 9.51
CA ASP A 403 -18.55 -7.96 9.53
C ASP A 403 -17.26 -7.54 8.86
N THR A 404 -16.13 -8.04 9.33
CA THR A 404 -14.81 -7.66 8.81
C THR A 404 -14.03 -8.90 8.39
N VAL A 405 -13.56 -8.92 7.15
CA VAL A 405 -12.52 -9.85 6.69
C VAL A 405 -11.17 -9.14 6.80
N SER A 406 -10.16 -9.85 7.27
CA SER A 406 -8.79 -9.33 7.41
C SER A 406 -7.79 -10.41 7.02
N ARG A 407 -6.63 -10.02 6.50
CA ARG A 407 -5.49 -10.92 6.32
C ARG A 407 -4.44 -10.62 7.37
N ILE A 408 -4.02 -11.65 8.10
CA ILE A 408 -3.05 -11.50 9.19
C ILE A 408 -1.62 -11.67 8.70
N GLY A 409 -1.43 -12.45 7.63
CA GLY A 409 -0.16 -12.73 7.00
C GLY A 409 -0.12 -14.14 6.39
N GLY A 410 0.75 -14.39 5.43
CA GLY A 410 0.85 -15.68 4.75
C GLY A 410 -0.48 -16.13 4.14
N ASP A 411 -0.92 -17.31 4.51
CA ASP A 411 -2.18 -17.97 4.14
C ASP A 411 -3.32 -17.81 5.17
N LEU A 412 -3.14 -16.90 6.15
CA LEU A 412 -4.05 -16.73 7.28
C LEU A 412 -4.99 -15.54 7.10
N PHE A 413 -6.28 -15.82 7.21
CA PHE A 413 -7.35 -14.84 7.21
C PHE A 413 -8.12 -14.88 8.53
N VAL A 414 -8.74 -13.77 8.89
CA VAL A 414 -9.59 -13.68 10.09
C VAL A 414 -10.87 -12.95 9.74
N VAL A 415 -11.98 -13.47 10.24
CA VAL A 415 -13.30 -12.86 10.09
C VAL A 415 -13.84 -12.50 11.46
N LEU A 416 -14.26 -11.25 11.60
CA LEU A 416 -14.99 -10.75 12.75
C LEU A 416 -16.49 -10.71 12.42
N LEU A 417 -17.30 -11.43 13.17
CA LEU A 417 -18.76 -11.36 13.11
C LEU A 417 -19.28 -10.59 14.30
N SER A 418 -19.88 -9.43 14.05
CA SER A 418 -20.33 -8.51 15.10
C SER A 418 -21.83 -8.60 15.32
N GLY A 419 -22.26 -8.48 16.61
CA GLY A 419 -23.67 -8.35 16.95
C GLY A 419 -24.51 -9.60 16.69
N ILE A 420 -23.92 -10.78 16.87
CA ILE A 420 -24.63 -12.05 16.74
C ILE A 420 -25.45 -12.33 18.01
N LEU A 421 -26.63 -12.94 17.83
CA LEU A 421 -27.56 -13.25 18.93
C LEU A 421 -27.31 -14.65 19.51
N LYS A 422 -26.86 -15.59 18.68
CA LYS A 422 -26.65 -16.99 19.02
C LYS A 422 -25.41 -17.53 18.30
N THR A 423 -24.76 -18.52 18.89
CA THR A 423 -23.57 -19.19 18.32
C THR A 423 -23.85 -19.84 16.97
N GLU A 424 -25.07 -20.34 16.74
CA GLU A 424 -25.48 -20.95 15.47
C GLU A 424 -25.44 -19.97 14.29
N ASN A 425 -25.51 -18.66 14.56
CA ASN A 425 -25.38 -17.65 13.52
C ASN A 425 -23.95 -17.62 12.95
N ALA A 426 -22.93 -17.77 13.79
CA ALA A 426 -21.55 -17.87 13.35
C ALA A 426 -21.28 -19.18 12.59
N ILE A 427 -21.85 -20.29 13.05
CA ILE A 427 -21.76 -21.59 12.35
C ILE A 427 -22.34 -21.49 10.95
N LYS A 428 -23.52 -20.89 10.78
CA LYS A 428 -24.12 -20.67 9.45
C LYS A 428 -23.27 -19.80 8.52
N VAL A 429 -22.55 -18.82 9.07
CA VAL A 429 -21.61 -18.02 8.26
C VAL A 429 -20.41 -18.87 7.87
N THR A 430 -19.89 -19.68 8.78
CA THR A 430 -18.78 -20.60 8.52
C THR A 430 -19.15 -21.62 7.43
N GLU A 431 -20.32 -22.23 7.50
CA GLU A 431 -20.83 -23.15 6.48
C GLU A 431 -21.00 -22.47 5.13
N ARG A 432 -21.45 -21.19 5.10
CA ARG A 432 -21.57 -20.40 3.88
C ARG A 432 -20.21 -20.10 3.26
N ILE A 433 -19.20 -19.76 4.08
CA ILE A 433 -17.82 -19.60 3.63
C ILE A 433 -17.34 -20.93 3.03
N THR A 434 -17.43 -22.04 3.75
CA THR A 434 -17.02 -23.36 3.28
C THR A 434 -17.72 -23.76 1.97
N HIS A 435 -19.03 -23.47 1.86
CA HIS A 435 -19.77 -23.73 0.62
C HIS A 435 -19.29 -22.88 -0.56
N ALA A 436 -18.95 -21.59 -0.32
CA ALA A 436 -18.42 -20.70 -1.36
C ALA A 436 -17.09 -21.22 -1.92
N PHE A 437 -16.31 -21.94 -1.11
CA PHE A 437 -15.00 -22.50 -1.48
C PHE A 437 -15.07 -23.86 -2.21
N LYS A 438 -16.25 -24.47 -2.32
CA LYS A 438 -16.46 -25.64 -3.19
C LYS A 438 -16.32 -25.30 -4.69
N LYS A 439 -16.45 -24.02 -5.07
CA LYS A 439 -16.21 -23.56 -6.45
C LYS A 439 -14.71 -23.36 -6.67
N PRO A 440 -14.19 -23.77 -7.84
CA PRO A 440 -12.79 -23.59 -8.13
C PRO A 440 -12.38 -22.12 -8.18
N PHE A 441 -11.09 -21.88 -8.02
CA PHE A 441 -10.43 -20.61 -8.24
C PHE A 441 -9.72 -20.65 -9.58
N LEU A 442 -9.89 -19.61 -10.39
CA LEU A 442 -9.21 -19.48 -11.68
C LEU A 442 -7.96 -18.64 -11.50
N VAL A 443 -6.79 -19.21 -11.79
CA VAL A 443 -5.52 -18.49 -11.85
C VAL A 443 -4.88 -18.79 -13.20
N GLY A 444 -4.86 -17.77 -14.05
CA GLY A 444 -4.53 -17.96 -15.46
C GLY A 444 -5.57 -18.87 -16.15
N SER A 445 -5.10 -19.98 -16.73
CA SER A 445 -5.94 -21.00 -17.40
C SER A 445 -6.28 -22.20 -16.50
N ASN A 446 -5.80 -22.24 -15.26
CA ASN A 446 -5.91 -23.40 -14.38
C ASN A 446 -6.98 -23.20 -13.29
N GLU A 447 -7.68 -24.29 -12.97
CA GLU A 447 -8.66 -24.35 -11.89
C GLU A 447 -8.03 -24.96 -10.64
N PHE A 448 -8.21 -24.31 -9.49
CA PHE A 448 -7.72 -24.77 -8.19
C PHE A 448 -8.86 -24.90 -7.19
N PHE A 449 -8.93 -26.04 -6.53
CA PHE A 449 -9.84 -26.25 -5.41
C PHE A 449 -9.07 -26.00 -4.10
N LEU A 450 -9.63 -25.12 -3.28
CA LEU A 450 -9.09 -24.74 -1.99
C LEU A 450 -10.06 -25.06 -0.88
N SER A 451 -9.50 -25.42 0.27
CA SER A 451 -10.25 -25.55 1.52
C SER A 451 -9.60 -24.73 2.63
N PHE A 452 -10.36 -24.50 3.67
CA PHE A 452 -9.90 -23.90 4.91
C PHE A 452 -10.07 -24.83 6.09
N SER A 453 -9.12 -24.75 7.00
CA SER A 453 -9.31 -25.14 8.39
C SER A 453 -9.69 -23.90 9.18
N ILE A 454 -10.82 -23.94 9.88
CA ILE A 454 -11.41 -22.76 10.54
C ILE A 454 -11.51 -23.00 12.04
N GLY A 455 -11.00 -22.06 12.83
CA GLY A 455 -11.20 -22.02 14.28
C GLY A 455 -12.12 -20.87 14.69
N ILE A 456 -13.01 -21.12 15.64
CA ILE A 456 -14.02 -20.16 16.06
C ILE A 456 -13.94 -19.95 17.57
N SER A 457 -13.87 -18.68 17.99
CA SER A 457 -14.01 -18.27 19.38
C SER A 457 -15.12 -17.23 19.56
N PHE A 458 -15.76 -17.23 20.71
CA PHE A 458 -16.88 -16.35 21.04
C PHE A 458 -16.57 -15.41 22.21
N TYR A 459 -16.93 -14.14 22.04
CA TYR A 459 -16.98 -13.21 23.17
C TYR A 459 -18.39 -13.24 23.79
N PRO A 460 -18.51 -13.21 25.13
CA PRO A 460 -17.44 -13.14 26.14
C PRO A 460 -16.98 -14.53 26.64
N THR A 461 -17.51 -15.62 26.12
CA THR A 461 -17.36 -16.99 26.65
C THR A 461 -15.91 -17.48 26.55
N ASP A 462 -15.28 -17.28 25.38
CA ASP A 462 -13.97 -17.83 25.06
C ASP A 462 -12.84 -16.82 25.24
N GLY A 463 -13.16 -15.61 25.67
CA GLY A 463 -12.18 -14.56 25.96
C GLY A 463 -12.84 -13.22 26.25
N ARG A 464 -12.20 -12.41 27.11
CA ARG A 464 -12.69 -11.08 27.49
C ARG A 464 -11.83 -9.95 26.94
N ASP A 465 -10.79 -10.28 26.23
CA ASP A 465 -9.92 -9.36 25.51
C ASP A 465 -9.64 -9.88 24.08
N ALA A 466 -9.26 -8.96 23.19
CA ALA A 466 -9.09 -9.25 21.76
C ALA A 466 -7.95 -10.25 21.49
N THR A 467 -6.88 -10.20 22.28
CA THR A 467 -5.71 -11.08 22.11
C THR A 467 -6.07 -12.51 22.49
N THR A 468 -6.79 -12.69 23.58
CA THR A 468 -7.25 -14.01 24.03
C THR A 468 -8.23 -14.63 23.02
N LEU A 469 -9.19 -13.86 22.50
CA LEU A 469 -10.12 -14.35 21.49
C LEU A 469 -9.40 -14.79 20.22
N LEU A 470 -8.48 -13.96 19.72
CA LEU A 470 -7.74 -14.28 18.50
C LEU A 470 -6.87 -15.53 18.71
N LYS A 471 -6.18 -15.65 19.85
CA LYS A 471 -5.37 -16.83 20.21
C LYS A 471 -6.23 -18.09 20.28
N ASN A 472 -7.40 -18.01 20.89
CA ASN A 472 -8.26 -19.17 21.07
C ASN A 472 -8.91 -19.62 19.74
N ALA A 473 -9.22 -18.67 18.84
CA ALA A 473 -9.64 -19.00 17.49
C ALA A 473 -8.51 -19.66 16.68
N ASP A 474 -7.26 -19.18 16.80
CA ASP A 474 -6.08 -19.77 16.14
C ASP A 474 -5.82 -21.21 16.66
N THR A 475 -5.88 -21.43 17.98
CA THR A 475 -5.77 -22.78 18.58
C THR A 475 -6.82 -23.72 18.00
N SER A 476 -8.05 -23.27 17.85
CA SER A 476 -9.14 -24.07 17.27
C SER A 476 -8.93 -24.36 15.78
N MET A 477 -8.42 -23.41 15.01
CA MET A 477 -8.05 -23.60 13.59
C MET A 477 -6.95 -24.65 13.46
N PHE A 478 -5.95 -24.60 14.34
CA PHE A 478 -4.91 -25.62 14.34
C PHE A 478 -5.47 -27.02 14.64
N ARG A 479 -6.43 -27.12 15.56
CA ARG A 479 -7.15 -28.38 15.84
C ARG A 479 -7.93 -28.88 14.62
N ALA A 480 -8.59 -27.95 13.87
CA ALA A 480 -9.25 -28.31 12.62
C ALA A 480 -8.27 -28.89 11.59
N LYS A 481 -7.05 -28.33 11.47
CA LYS A 481 -5.99 -28.89 10.61
C LYS A 481 -5.58 -30.32 10.98
N GLN A 482 -5.54 -30.61 12.29
CA GLN A 482 -5.20 -31.95 12.80
C GLN A 482 -6.31 -32.97 12.56
N GLN A 483 -7.57 -32.58 12.62
CA GLN A 483 -8.72 -33.46 12.44
C GLN A 483 -9.11 -33.67 10.97
N GLY A 484 -8.15 -33.62 10.07
CA GLY A 484 -8.34 -33.97 8.65
C GLY A 484 -8.52 -32.78 7.73
N ARG A 485 -8.33 -31.54 8.19
CA ARG A 485 -8.50 -30.29 7.40
C ARG A 485 -9.91 -30.11 6.83
N ASN A 486 -10.15 -29.07 6.06
CA ASN A 486 -11.44 -28.77 5.41
C ASN A 486 -12.65 -28.86 6.36
N ASN A 487 -12.45 -28.48 7.61
CA ASN A 487 -13.48 -28.49 8.66
C ASN A 487 -13.33 -27.25 9.55
N TYR A 488 -14.27 -27.09 10.49
CA TYR A 488 -14.20 -26.04 11.50
C TYR A 488 -14.25 -26.63 12.92
N GLN A 489 -13.62 -25.94 13.86
CA GLN A 489 -13.62 -26.28 15.28
C GLN A 489 -14.03 -25.07 16.12
N LEU A 490 -14.93 -25.32 17.07
CA LEU A 490 -15.25 -24.35 18.11
C LEU A 490 -14.20 -24.46 19.23
N TYR A 491 -13.78 -23.34 19.75
CA TYR A 491 -12.86 -23.34 20.87
C TYR A 491 -13.43 -24.07 22.10
N SER A 492 -12.58 -24.82 22.75
CA SER A 492 -12.84 -25.34 24.10
C SER A 492 -11.55 -25.20 24.95
N PRO A 493 -11.70 -24.93 26.26
CA PRO A 493 -10.52 -24.78 27.15
C PRO A 493 -9.56 -25.94 27.13
N SER A 494 -10.03 -27.18 26.88
CA SER A 494 -9.22 -28.38 26.76
C SER A 494 -8.20 -28.32 25.59
N MET A 495 -8.47 -27.52 24.55
CA MET A 495 -7.59 -27.38 23.40
C MET A 495 -6.27 -26.67 23.75
N ASN A 496 -6.28 -25.73 24.68
CA ASN A 496 -5.07 -25.07 25.15
C ASN A 496 -4.17 -26.00 25.95
N ALA A 497 -4.75 -26.91 26.75
CA ALA A 497 -3.99 -27.94 27.45
C ALA A 497 -3.30 -28.89 26.46
N THR A 498 -4.05 -29.38 25.48
CA THR A 498 -3.51 -30.26 24.42
C THR A 498 -2.40 -29.60 23.58
N ALA A 499 -2.49 -28.31 23.30
CA ALA A 499 -1.46 -27.59 22.56
C ALA A 499 -0.16 -27.44 23.35
N LEU A 500 -0.24 -27.20 24.66
CA LEU A 500 0.93 -27.17 25.55
C LEU A 500 1.57 -28.53 25.71
N GLU A 501 0.75 -29.59 25.95
CA GLU A 501 1.20 -30.97 26.04
C GLU A 501 1.97 -31.38 24.78
N ARG A 502 1.45 -31.05 23.61
CA ARG A 502 2.11 -31.35 22.33
C ARG A 502 3.47 -30.66 22.19
N LEU A 503 3.60 -29.40 22.64
CA LEU A 503 4.88 -28.67 22.58
C LEU A 503 5.90 -29.29 23.54
N VAL A 504 5.47 -29.77 24.69
CA VAL A 504 6.31 -30.53 25.64
C VAL A 504 6.73 -31.87 25.00
N LEU A 505 5.80 -32.58 24.39
CA LEU A 505 6.07 -33.83 23.68
C LEU A 505 7.07 -33.65 22.54
N GLU A 506 6.95 -32.60 21.71
CA GLU A 506 7.89 -32.30 20.62
C GLU A 506 9.30 -32.06 21.14
N ASN A 507 9.45 -31.28 22.18
CA ASN A 507 10.77 -31.06 22.79
C ASN A 507 11.37 -32.33 23.41
N SER A 508 10.54 -33.13 24.03
CA SER A 508 10.99 -34.42 24.63
C SER A 508 11.39 -35.43 23.55
N LEU A 509 10.64 -35.48 22.45
CA LEU A 509 10.87 -36.42 21.35
C LEU A 509 12.22 -36.21 20.67
N ARG A 510 12.74 -34.99 20.63
CA ARG A 510 14.08 -34.67 20.07
C ARG A 510 15.21 -35.37 20.81
N HIS A 511 15.04 -35.61 22.10
CA HIS A 511 16.06 -36.23 22.96
C HIS A 511 15.75 -37.67 23.33
N ALA A 512 14.62 -38.20 22.91
CA ALA A 512 14.15 -39.53 23.33
C ALA A 512 15.11 -40.69 22.93
N ILE A 513 15.75 -40.57 21.75
CA ILE A 513 16.77 -41.54 21.30
C ILE A 513 18.00 -41.45 22.20
N GLU A 514 18.53 -40.27 22.46
CA GLU A 514 19.74 -40.05 23.27
C GLU A 514 19.56 -40.50 24.72
N ARG A 515 18.31 -40.41 25.23
CA ARG A 515 17.97 -40.77 26.60
C ARG A 515 17.51 -42.21 26.77
N ASP A 516 17.58 -43.02 25.71
CA ASP A 516 17.12 -44.40 25.70
C ASP A 516 15.68 -44.56 26.21
N GLU A 517 14.75 -43.68 25.72
CA GLU A 517 13.34 -43.69 26.13
C GLU A 517 12.46 -44.55 25.21
N PHE A 518 12.99 -45.04 24.08
CA PHE A 518 12.26 -45.92 23.16
C PHE A 518 12.41 -47.38 23.52
N ARG A 519 11.31 -48.14 23.34
CA ARG A 519 11.27 -49.59 23.47
C ARG A 519 10.57 -50.19 22.26
N ILE A 520 10.89 -51.42 21.89
CA ILE A 520 10.13 -52.15 20.88
C ILE A 520 9.34 -53.25 21.57
N HIS A 521 8.05 -53.26 21.32
CA HIS A 521 7.20 -54.40 21.60
C HIS A 521 6.98 -55.20 20.32
N TYR A 522 6.88 -56.50 20.44
CA TYR A 522 6.73 -57.41 19.33
C TYR A 522 5.35 -58.07 19.39
N GLN A 523 4.63 -58.08 18.26
CA GLN A 523 3.34 -58.77 18.16
C GLN A 523 3.47 -59.98 17.21
N PRO A 524 3.09 -61.19 17.64
CA PRO A 524 3.18 -62.40 16.81
C PRO A 524 2.21 -62.36 15.64
N ILE A 525 2.70 -62.80 14.46
CA ILE A 525 1.93 -63.12 13.27
C ILE A 525 1.89 -64.62 13.13
N VAL A 526 0.70 -65.19 13.18
CA VAL A 526 0.47 -66.65 13.29
C VAL A 526 -0.09 -67.21 12.01
N HIS A 527 0.44 -68.32 11.55
CA HIS A 527 -0.11 -69.06 10.41
C HIS A 527 -1.38 -69.81 10.80
N LEU A 528 -2.50 -69.53 10.11
CA LEU A 528 -3.81 -70.02 10.51
C LEU A 528 -4.01 -71.55 10.48
N ALA A 529 -3.33 -72.22 9.54
CA ALA A 529 -3.46 -73.66 9.41
C ALA A 529 -2.64 -74.41 10.45
N SER A 530 -1.41 -73.97 10.80
CA SER A 530 -0.50 -74.67 11.72
C SER A 530 -0.53 -74.14 13.15
N GLY A 531 -0.99 -72.91 13.36
CA GLY A 531 -0.91 -72.25 14.66
C GLY A 531 0.50 -71.74 15.03
N ALA A 532 1.48 -71.91 14.12
CA ALA A 532 2.88 -71.53 14.37
C ALA A 532 3.09 -70.02 14.20
N ILE A 533 3.97 -69.42 15.02
CA ILE A 533 4.45 -68.05 14.85
C ILE A 533 5.43 -68.02 13.68
N THR A 534 5.12 -67.31 12.61
CA THR A 534 5.96 -67.23 11.40
C THR A 534 6.65 -65.88 11.24
N ALA A 535 6.12 -64.83 11.88
CA ALA A 535 6.71 -63.52 11.91
C ALA A 535 6.29 -62.75 13.18
N VAL A 536 6.94 -61.64 13.43
CA VAL A 536 6.59 -60.70 14.50
C VAL A 536 6.64 -59.28 13.97
N GLU A 537 5.69 -58.45 14.31
CA GLU A 537 5.72 -57.02 14.00
C GLU A 537 6.40 -56.25 15.14
N ALA A 538 7.41 -55.43 14.77
CA ALA A 538 8.12 -54.54 15.69
C ALA A 538 7.37 -53.23 15.86
N LEU A 539 6.76 -53.01 17.01
CA LEU A 539 5.91 -51.88 17.33
C LEU A 539 6.59 -50.98 18.34
N LEU A 540 6.92 -49.75 17.90
CA LEU A 540 7.56 -48.74 18.74
C LEU A 540 6.71 -48.32 19.94
N ARG A 541 7.35 -48.15 21.09
CA ARG A 541 6.78 -47.62 22.33
C ARG A 541 7.69 -46.52 22.86
N TRP A 542 7.11 -45.46 23.42
CA TRP A 542 7.88 -44.40 24.05
C TRP A 542 7.60 -44.36 25.54
N GLU A 543 8.60 -44.70 26.33
CA GLU A 543 8.57 -44.67 27.79
C GLU A 543 9.10 -43.32 28.29
N HIS A 544 8.22 -42.33 28.40
CA HIS A 544 8.60 -40.99 28.83
C HIS A 544 8.72 -40.94 30.37
N PRO A 545 9.84 -40.37 30.93
CA PRO A 545 10.12 -40.45 32.37
C PRO A 545 9.02 -39.81 33.24
N ASN A 546 8.32 -38.80 32.78
CA ASN A 546 7.29 -38.10 33.55
C ASN A 546 5.84 -38.42 33.09
N LEU A 547 5.64 -38.86 31.84
CA LEU A 547 4.30 -39.09 31.28
C LEU A 547 3.96 -40.58 31.17
N GLY A 548 4.89 -41.46 31.49
CA GLY A 548 4.73 -42.91 31.35
C GLY A 548 4.75 -43.37 29.89
N LEU A 549 4.06 -44.45 29.58
CA LEU A 549 4.00 -45.02 28.24
C LEU A 549 3.10 -44.17 27.32
N ILE A 550 3.71 -43.51 26.33
CA ILE A 550 3.00 -42.70 25.32
C ILE A 550 2.64 -43.58 24.13
N ALA A 551 1.38 -43.47 23.68
CA ALA A 551 0.88 -44.28 22.56
C ALA A 551 1.46 -43.81 21.22
N PRO A 552 1.78 -44.75 20.29
CA PRO A 552 2.29 -44.40 18.95
C PRO A 552 1.42 -43.40 18.20
N ALA A 553 0.10 -43.49 18.31
CA ALA A 553 -0.84 -42.57 17.69
C ALA A 553 -0.68 -41.10 18.15
N GLU A 554 -0.05 -40.83 19.29
CA GLU A 554 0.21 -39.49 19.82
C GLU A 554 1.51 -38.90 19.30
N PHE A 555 2.58 -39.67 19.20
CA PHE A 555 3.91 -39.13 18.88
C PHE A 555 4.39 -39.44 17.45
N ILE A 556 3.91 -40.49 16.78
CA ILE A 556 4.31 -40.81 15.39
C ILE A 556 3.93 -39.67 14.43
N PRO A 557 2.70 -39.11 14.45
CA PRO A 557 2.37 -37.96 13.61
C PRO A 557 3.28 -36.74 13.87
N LEU A 558 3.64 -36.50 15.14
CA LEU A 558 4.54 -35.45 15.54
C LEU A 558 5.98 -35.69 15.03
N ALA A 559 6.46 -36.92 15.10
CA ALA A 559 7.74 -37.33 14.56
C ALA A 559 7.80 -37.17 13.03
N GLU A 560 6.71 -37.44 12.33
CA GLU A 560 6.59 -37.24 10.89
C GLU A 560 6.60 -35.75 10.52
N GLU A 561 5.81 -34.91 11.19
CA GLU A 561 5.78 -33.47 10.95
C GLU A 561 7.14 -32.80 11.18
N THR A 562 7.83 -33.19 12.24
CA THR A 562 9.14 -32.63 12.63
C THR A 562 10.32 -33.24 11.88
N GLY A 563 10.16 -34.40 11.22
CA GLY A 563 11.22 -35.15 10.56
C GLY A 563 11.98 -36.08 11.47
N LEU A 564 11.67 -36.12 12.74
CA LEU A 564 12.30 -37.01 13.71
C LEU A 564 11.97 -38.48 13.45
N ILE A 565 10.92 -38.77 12.67
CA ILE A 565 10.58 -40.15 12.28
C ILE A 565 11.71 -40.85 11.52
N VAL A 566 12.58 -40.12 10.83
CA VAL A 566 13.72 -40.69 10.09
C VAL A 566 14.74 -41.32 11.05
N PRO A 567 15.38 -40.59 11.97
CA PRO A 567 16.31 -41.17 12.92
C PRO A 567 15.64 -42.19 13.88
N ILE A 568 14.37 -41.99 14.22
CA ILE A 568 13.61 -42.96 15.03
C ILE A 568 13.45 -44.27 14.25
N GLY A 569 13.09 -44.22 12.99
CA GLY A 569 12.89 -45.41 12.16
C GLY A 569 14.20 -46.17 11.87
N GLU A 570 15.31 -45.45 11.71
CA GLU A 570 16.66 -46.10 11.63
C GLU A 570 16.96 -46.85 12.92
N TRP A 571 16.70 -46.26 14.08
CA TRP A 571 16.87 -46.91 15.38
C TRP A 571 15.97 -48.14 15.53
N VAL A 572 14.69 -48.07 15.11
CA VAL A 572 13.76 -49.21 15.12
C VAL A 572 14.25 -50.34 14.24
N LEU A 573 14.69 -50.04 13.01
CA LEU A 573 15.18 -51.00 12.05
C LEU A 573 16.43 -51.72 12.59
N ASP A 574 17.43 -51.01 13.10
CA ASP A 574 18.63 -51.54 13.71
C ASP A 574 18.29 -52.46 14.88
N THR A 575 17.44 -51.99 15.81
CA THR A 575 17.09 -52.74 17.03
C THR A 575 16.28 -53.99 16.70
N ALA A 576 15.33 -53.91 15.76
CA ALA A 576 14.52 -55.06 15.34
C ALA A 576 15.38 -56.14 14.66
N CYS A 577 16.31 -55.76 13.78
CA CYS A 577 17.25 -56.69 13.12
C CYS A 577 18.18 -57.38 14.13
N VAL A 578 18.74 -56.61 15.07
CA VAL A 578 19.63 -57.14 16.11
C VAL A 578 18.88 -58.13 17.01
N GLN A 579 17.65 -57.79 17.43
CA GLN A 579 16.85 -58.68 18.28
C GLN A 579 16.44 -59.94 17.55
N ASN A 580 16.06 -59.88 16.27
CA ASN A 580 15.73 -61.06 15.49
C ASN A 580 16.95 -62.00 15.36
N LYS A 581 18.14 -61.45 15.11
CA LYS A 581 19.36 -62.20 15.08
C LYS A 581 19.71 -62.83 16.42
N ALA A 582 19.44 -62.18 17.53
CA ALA A 582 19.62 -62.67 18.87
C ALA A 582 18.76 -63.94 19.12
N TRP A 583 17.49 -63.96 18.71
CA TRP A 583 16.60 -65.12 18.80
C TRP A 583 17.17 -66.31 17.96
N GLN A 584 17.61 -66.10 16.70
CA GLN A 584 18.19 -67.05 15.86
C GLN A 584 19.47 -67.64 16.49
N SER A 585 20.33 -66.82 17.08
CA SER A 585 21.58 -67.22 17.73
C SER A 585 21.32 -67.97 19.03
N ALA A 586 20.21 -67.74 19.70
CA ALA A 586 19.74 -68.48 20.87
C ALA A 586 19.13 -69.87 20.51
N GLY A 587 19.01 -70.19 19.22
CA GLY A 587 18.55 -71.51 18.74
C GLY A 587 17.02 -71.60 18.54
N TYR A 588 16.26 -70.43 18.57
CA TYR A 588 14.86 -70.47 18.23
C TYR A 588 14.67 -70.63 16.71
N GLU A 589 13.50 -71.18 16.35
CA GLU A 589 13.15 -71.28 14.91
C GLU A 589 13.16 -69.89 14.25
N PRO A 590 13.86 -69.74 13.10
CA PRO A 590 13.97 -68.43 12.43
C PRO A 590 12.64 -67.94 11.97
N ILE A 591 12.22 -66.76 12.47
CA ILE A 591 11.01 -66.04 12.12
C ILE A 591 11.36 -64.74 11.42
N LYS A 592 10.40 -64.13 10.69
CA LYS A 592 10.55 -62.79 10.13
C LYS A 592 10.28 -61.73 11.18
N VAL A 593 10.95 -60.58 11.07
CA VAL A 593 10.58 -59.36 11.78
C VAL A 593 10.08 -58.32 10.80
N SER A 594 8.87 -57.83 11.01
CA SER A 594 8.25 -56.77 10.22
C SER A 594 8.49 -55.39 10.87
N VAL A 595 8.85 -54.40 10.05
CA VAL A 595 9.11 -53.03 10.48
C VAL A 595 8.30 -52.07 9.59
N ASN A 596 7.53 -51.17 10.21
CA ASN A 596 6.77 -50.14 9.54
C ASN A 596 7.65 -49.03 9.00
N LEU A 597 7.43 -48.59 7.73
CA LEU A 597 8.09 -47.47 7.10
C LEU A 597 7.13 -46.31 6.87
N SER A 598 7.47 -45.14 7.40
CA SER A 598 6.71 -43.89 7.15
C SER A 598 6.96 -43.36 5.75
N ALA A 599 5.99 -42.56 5.26
CA ALA A 599 6.10 -41.88 3.97
C ALA A 599 7.35 -40.99 3.88
N ARG A 600 7.76 -40.39 4.98
CA ARG A 600 8.91 -39.52 5.02
C ARG A 600 10.24 -40.25 4.96
N GLN A 601 10.32 -41.40 5.58
CA GLN A 601 11.50 -42.30 5.45
C GLN A 601 11.64 -42.84 4.03
N PHE A 602 10.53 -43.26 3.43
CA PHE A 602 10.52 -43.79 2.07
C PHE A 602 11.01 -42.77 1.02
N GLN A 603 10.71 -41.48 1.24
CA GLN A 603 11.16 -40.40 0.37
C GLN A 603 12.59 -39.92 0.61
N GLN A 604 13.28 -40.43 1.63
CA GLN A 604 14.67 -40.05 1.91
C GLN A 604 15.62 -40.67 0.89
N PRO A 605 16.57 -39.90 0.33
CA PRO A 605 17.68 -40.45 -0.41
C PRO A 605 18.48 -41.39 0.51
N GLY A 606 18.80 -42.58 0.05
CA GLY A 606 19.64 -43.51 0.82
C GLY A 606 18.89 -44.55 1.69
N LEU A 607 17.55 -44.68 1.55
CA LEU A 607 16.78 -45.70 2.28
C LEU A 607 17.34 -47.13 2.08
N VAL A 608 17.70 -47.49 0.84
CA VAL A 608 18.22 -48.81 0.50
C VAL A 608 19.53 -49.06 1.24
N GLU A 609 20.43 -48.10 1.29
CA GLU A 609 21.69 -48.16 2.04
C GLU A 609 21.44 -48.24 3.55
N THR A 610 20.45 -47.54 4.08
CA THR A 610 20.07 -47.63 5.50
C THR A 610 19.62 -49.04 5.86
N VAL A 611 18.76 -49.66 5.06
CA VAL A 611 18.31 -51.06 5.25
C VAL A 611 19.50 -52.05 5.14
N GLN A 612 20.35 -51.87 4.15
CA GLN A 612 21.54 -52.69 3.96
C GLN A 612 22.49 -52.62 5.17
N ASN A 613 22.72 -51.41 5.69
CA ASN A 613 23.59 -51.21 6.86
C ASN A 613 23.01 -51.86 8.12
N ALA A 614 21.69 -51.76 8.35
CA ALA A 614 21.03 -52.41 9.48
C ALA A 614 21.17 -53.95 9.43
N LEU A 615 20.96 -54.57 8.26
CA LEU A 615 21.12 -55.97 8.03
C LEU A 615 22.57 -56.46 8.24
N GLN A 616 23.53 -55.70 7.72
CA GLN A 616 24.96 -56.00 7.88
C GLN A 616 25.40 -55.88 9.34
N LYS A 617 25.01 -54.82 10.03
CA LYS A 617 25.30 -54.61 11.44
C LYS A 617 24.76 -55.70 12.33
N ALA A 618 23.53 -56.13 12.08
CA ALA A 618 22.89 -57.23 12.79
C ALA A 618 23.37 -58.62 12.33
N ARG A 619 24.04 -58.73 11.18
CA ARG A 619 24.38 -60.04 10.49
C ARG A 619 23.09 -60.86 10.27
N LEU A 620 21.98 -60.22 9.94
CA LEU A 620 20.69 -60.86 9.66
C LEU A 620 20.59 -61.16 8.16
N ASP A 621 20.16 -62.37 7.79
CA ASP A 621 19.84 -62.67 6.39
C ASP A 621 18.61 -61.86 5.95
N PRO A 622 18.67 -61.12 4.85
CA PRO A 622 17.59 -60.23 4.37
C PRO A 622 16.20 -60.87 4.31
N LYS A 623 16.10 -62.17 4.03
CA LYS A 623 14.82 -62.90 3.98
C LYS A 623 14.03 -62.91 5.30
N TYR A 624 14.68 -62.56 6.41
CA TYR A 624 14.05 -62.48 7.74
C TYR A 624 13.67 -61.08 8.14
N LEU A 625 13.88 -60.06 7.26
CA LEU A 625 13.34 -58.74 7.41
C LEU A 625 12.15 -58.56 6.48
N GLU A 626 11.09 -57.99 7.00
CA GLU A 626 9.91 -57.54 6.25
C GLU A 626 9.71 -56.04 6.47
N LEU A 627 9.47 -55.30 5.40
CA LEU A 627 9.14 -53.86 5.48
C LEU A 627 7.69 -53.67 5.12
N GLU A 628 6.96 -52.96 5.99
CA GLU A 628 5.55 -52.69 5.86
C GLU A 628 5.34 -51.23 5.39
N LEU A 629 4.55 -51.08 4.35
CA LEU A 629 4.30 -49.80 3.67
C LEU A 629 2.77 -49.60 3.54
N THR A 630 2.27 -48.44 3.94
CA THR A 630 0.84 -48.19 3.78
C THR A 630 0.45 -48.06 2.29
N GLU A 631 -0.78 -48.44 1.97
CA GLU A 631 -1.35 -48.29 0.61
C GLU A 631 -1.17 -46.90 0.04
N SER A 632 -1.50 -45.84 0.80
CA SER A 632 -1.40 -44.45 0.41
C SER A 632 0.01 -44.00 0.07
N LEU A 633 1.03 -44.56 0.73
CA LEU A 633 2.43 -44.25 0.48
C LEU A 633 2.85 -44.71 -0.92
N ILE A 634 2.52 -45.97 -1.27
CA ILE A 634 2.96 -46.62 -2.50
C ILE A 634 2.34 -45.96 -3.74
N MET A 635 1.16 -45.38 -3.60
CA MET A 635 0.42 -44.70 -4.68
C MET A 635 0.93 -43.29 -5.00
N GLN A 636 1.74 -42.69 -4.12
CA GLN A 636 2.39 -41.41 -4.38
C GLN A 636 3.67 -41.62 -5.21
N ASN A 637 3.76 -41.10 -6.43
CA ASN A 637 4.94 -41.22 -7.33
C ASN A 637 5.30 -42.67 -7.73
N ALA A 638 4.35 -43.40 -8.27
CA ALA A 638 4.46 -44.83 -8.55
C ALA A 638 5.71 -45.28 -9.35
N GLU A 639 6.27 -44.42 -10.21
CA GLU A 639 7.47 -44.82 -11.02
C GLU A 639 8.76 -44.88 -10.19
N THR A 640 9.01 -43.88 -9.35
CA THR A 640 10.16 -43.86 -8.44
C THR A 640 10.01 -44.90 -7.33
N THR A 641 8.80 -45.11 -6.87
CA THR A 641 8.45 -46.14 -5.87
C THR A 641 8.78 -47.53 -6.35
N VAL A 642 8.47 -47.89 -7.59
CA VAL A 642 8.79 -49.22 -8.17
C VAL A 642 10.29 -49.52 -8.11
N GLU A 643 11.14 -48.53 -8.40
CA GLU A 643 12.58 -48.72 -8.41
C GLU A 643 13.17 -49.03 -7.01
N ILE A 644 12.74 -48.24 -6.01
CA ILE A 644 13.18 -48.46 -4.61
C ILE A 644 12.71 -49.83 -4.11
N LEU A 645 11.45 -50.18 -4.38
CA LEU A 645 10.89 -51.47 -3.96
C LEU A 645 11.63 -52.66 -4.65
N ARG A 646 12.04 -52.50 -5.93
CA ARG A 646 12.85 -53.53 -6.61
C ARG A 646 14.20 -53.72 -5.95
N GLN A 647 14.92 -52.64 -5.67
CA GLN A 647 16.21 -52.72 -5.02
C GLN A 647 16.14 -53.44 -3.65
N LEU A 648 15.11 -53.12 -2.85
CA LEU A 648 14.86 -53.80 -1.58
C LEU A 648 14.50 -55.28 -1.76
N SER A 649 13.64 -55.61 -2.73
CA SER A 649 13.25 -56.98 -3.06
C SER A 649 14.42 -57.79 -3.61
N ASP A 650 15.26 -57.21 -4.48
CA ASP A 650 16.45 -57.84 -5.05
C ASP A 650 17.50 -58.13 -3.97
N MET A 651 17.53 -57.37 -2.89
CA MET A 651 18.34 -57.64 -1.70
C MET A 651 17.84 -58.87 -0.91
N GLY A 652 16.60 -59.31 -1.16
CA GLY A 652 15.95 -60.41 -0.48
C GLY A 652 15.04 -60.04 0.68
N VAL A 653 14.77 -58.73 0.85
CA VAL A 653 13.83 -58.23 1.87
C VAL A 653 12.40 -58.51 1.44
N THR A 654 11.55 -58.96 2.36
CA THR A 654 10.12 -59.13 2.11
C THR A 654 9.41 -57.76 2.19
N LEU A 655 8.49 -57.50 1.26
CA LEU A 655 7.72 -56.24 1.21
C LEU A 655 6.24 -56.57 1.40
N SER A 656 5.56 -55.83 2.28
CA SER A 656 4.13 -55.97 2.53
C SER A 656 3.40 -54.63 2.41
N ILE A 657 2.16 -54.68 1.95
CA ILE A 657 1.25 -53.51 1.96
C ILE A 657 0.40 -53.59 3.20
N ASP A 658 0.44 -52.50 3.97
CA ASP A 658 -0.35 -52.34 5.20
C ASP A 658 -1.61 -51.46 4.97
N ASP A 659 -2.60 -51.55 5.85
CA ASP A 659 -3.88 -50.84 5.81
C ASP A 659 -4.63 -51.02 4.47
N PHE A 660 -4.54 -52.20 3.84
CA PHE A 660 -5.09 -52.44 2.52
C PHE A 660 -6.64 -52.39 2.50
N GLY A 661 -7.19 -51.63 1.57
CA GLY A 661 -8.62 -51.45 1.35
C GLY A 661 -9.18 -50.10 1.83
N THR A 662 -8.38 -49.30 2.55
CA THR A 662 -8.80 -47.96 3.03
C THR A 662 -8.55 -46.85 2.01
N GLY A 663 -7.80 -47.13 0.92
CA GLY A 663 -7.39 -46.15 -0.11
C GLY A 663 -7.96 -46.49 -1.49
N TYR A 664 -7.51 -45.71 -2.49
CA TYR A 664 -7.84 -45.90 -3.91
C TYR A 664 -6.77 -46.76 -4.59
N SER A 665 -6.80 -48.06 -4.41
CA SER A 665 -5.87 -48.96 -5.09
C SER A 665 -6.18 -49.11 -6.57
N SER A 666 -5.21 -48.78 -7.43
CA SER A 666 -5.24 -49.19 -8.82
C SER A 666 -4.61 -50.62 -8.91
N LEU A 667 -5.43 -51.60 -9.19
CA LEU A 667 -4.97 -53.02 -9.39
C LEU A 667 -3.84 -53.12 -10.43
N ASN A 668 -3.75 -52.17 -11.36
CA ASN A 668 -2.70 -52.13 -12.36
C ASN A 668 -1.32 -51.83 -11.73
N TYR A 669 -1.26 -51.00 -10.71
CA TYR A 669 -0.01 -50.73 -10.00
C TYR A 669 0.37 -51.88 -9.05
N LEU A 670 -0.62 -52.45 -8.34
CA LEU A 670 -0.40 -53.59 -7.46
C LEU A 670 0.32 -54.75 -8.16
N LYS A 671 -0.04 -55.02 -9.42
CA LYS A 671 0.61 -56.02 -10.28
C LYS A 671 2.09 -55.72 -10.61
N ARG A 672 2.46 -54.42 -10.58
CA ARG A 672 3.83 -53.97 -10.98
C ARG A 672 4.79 -53.90 -9.80
N PHE A 673 4.28 -53.83 -8.58
CA PHE A 673 5.12 -53.76 -7.38
C PHE A 673 5.66 -55.15 -6.99
N PRO A 674 6.92 -55.30 -6.60
CA PRO A 674 7.52 -56.55 -6.14
C PRO A 674 7.14 -56.82 -4.68
N ILE A 675 5.84 -56.84 -4.38
CA ILE A 675 5.32 -57.13 -3.05
C ILE A 675 5.09 -58.62 -2.85
N HIS A 676 5.08 -59.06 -1.60
CA HIS A 676 4.98 -60.46 -1.23
C HIS A 676 3.74 -60.73 -0.38
N ARG A 677 3.18 -59.69 0.27
CA ARG A 677 2.13 -59.84 1.27
C ARG A 677 1.16 -58.66 1.26
N LEU A 678 -0.12 -58.92 1.60
CA LEU A 678 -1.15 -57.93 1.91
C LEU A 678 -1.62 -58.08 3.34
N LYS A 679 -1.73 -57.00 4.09
CA LYS A 679 -2.35 -56.95 5.41
C LYS A 679 -3.72 -56.30 5.29
N ILE A 680 -4.77 -57.01 5.73
CA ILE A 680 -6.16 -56.49 5.70
C ILE A 680 -6.34 -55.59 6.91
N ASP A 681 -6.74 -54.33 6.65
CA ASP A 681 -6.90 -53.32 7.68
C ASP A 681 -7.92 -53.74 8.76
N ARG A 682 -7.67 -53.28 9.95
CA ARG A 682 -8.53 -53.49 11.14
C ARG A 682 -9.99 -53.15 10.90
N SER A 683 -10.29 -52.08 10.12
CA SER A 683 -11.69 -51.60 9.94
C SER A 683 -12.58 -52.65 9.31
N PHE A 684 -12.06 -53.52 8.42
CA PHE A 684 -12.83 -54.58 7.80
C PHE A 684 -12.88 -55.88 8.65
N VAL A 685 -11.85 -56.09 9.50
CA VAL A 685 -11.81 -57.25 10.37
C VAL A 685 -12.64 -57.10 11.63
N HIS A 686 -12.79 -55.85 12.14
CA HIS A 686 -13.51 -55.55 13.37
C HIS A 686 -14.98 -55.95 13.27
N ASP A 687 -15.66 -55.56 12.21
CA ASP A 687 -17.10 -55.81 12.03
C ASP A 687 -17.40 -57.01 11.11
N LEU A 688 -16.40 -57.82 10.82
CA LEU A 688 -16.40 -58.95 9.89
C LEU A 688 -17.56 -59.95 10.09
N VAL A 689 -18.03 -60.11 11.34
CA VAL A 689 -19.14 -61.06 11.71
C VAL A 689 -20.49 -60.36 11.67
N THR A 690 -20.53 -59.07 11.84
CA THR A 690 -21.76 -58.25 12.01
C THR A 690 -22.15 -57.49 10.75
N ASP A 691 -21.18 -57.15 9.90
CA ASP A 691 -21.40 -56.41 8.64
C ASP A 691 -21.15 -57.35 7.42
N PRO A 692 -22.19 -57.65 6.61
CA PRO A 692 -22.08 -58.45 5.40
C PRO A 692 -21.19 -57.81 4.33
N ASP A 693 -21.12 -56.44 4.28
CA ASP A 693 -20.29 -55.73 3.28
C ASP A 693 -18.80 -55.88 3.61
N ASP A 694 -18.41 -55.75 4.88
CA ASP A 694 -17.03 -56.02 5.34
C ASP A 694 -16.63 -57.47 5.10
N ALA A 695 -17.53 -58.42 5.38
CA ALA A 695 -17.31 -59.84 5.07
C ALA A 695 -17.09 -60.09 3.58
N ALA A 696 -17.81 -59.42 2.71
CA ALA A 696 -17.63 -59.51 1.24
C ALA A 696 -16.33 -58.88 0.79
N ILE A 697 -15.93 -57.74 1.38
CA ILE A 697 -14.64 -57.07 1.09
C ILE A 697 -13.46 -57.96 1.48
N VAL A 698 -13.48 -58.52 2.69
CA VAL A 698 -12.39 -59.41 3.15
C VAL A 698 -12.25 -60.63 2.26
N LYS A 699 -13.34 -61.29 1.82
CA LYS A 699 -13.30 -62.38 0.85
C LYS A 699 -12.74 -61.96 -0.48
N ALA A 700 -13.11 -60.78 -0.97
CA ALA A 700 -12.61 -60.23 -2.23
C ALA A 700 -11.08 -59.97 -2.16
N ILE A 701 -10.59 -59.36 -1.05
CA ILE A 701 -9.16 -59.11 -0.81
C ILE A 701 -8.38 -60.43 -0.79
N ILE A 702 -8.83 -61.44 -0.06
CA ILE A 702 -8.15 -62.74 0.03
C ILE A 702 -8.07 -63.39 -1.38
N SER A 703 -9.16 -63.46 -2.12
CA SER A 703 -9.20 -64.03 -3.46
C SER A 703 -8.33 -63.30 -4.46
N MET A 704 -8.31 -61.98 -4.40
CA MET A 704 -7.47 -61.10 -5.23
C MET A 704 -6.00 -61.33 -4.93
N ALA A 705 -5.60 -61.28 -3.66
CA ALA A 705 -4.23 -61.48 -3.22
C ALA A 705 -3.68 -62.83 -3.68
N HIS A 706 -4.40 -63.91 -3.48
CA HIS A 706 -4.04 -65.25 -3.93
C HIS A 706 -3.92 -65.35 -5.47
N SER A 707 -4.82 -64.66 -6.20
CA SER A 707 -4.71 -64.57 -7.67
C SER A 707 -3.44 -63.86 -8.13
N LEU A 708 -2.91 -62.95 -7.30
CA LEU A 708 -1.62 -62.27 -7.51
C LEU A 708 -0.44 -62.99 -6.88
N LYS A 709 -0.66 -64.15 -6.28
CA LYS A 709 0.35 -64.95 -5.55
C LYS A 709 0.96 -64.25 -4.32
N LEU A 710 0.13 -63.47 -3.63
CA LEU A 710 0.50 -62.77 -2.40
C LEU A 710 -0.03 -63.51 -1.17
N ASP A 711 0.74 -63.55 -0.10
CA ASP A 711 0.26 -63.97 1.22
C ASP A 711 -0.70 -62.94 1.81
N VAL A 712 -1.67 -63.39 2.61
CA VAL A 712 -2.64 -62.51 3.28
C VAL A 712 -2.52 -62.61 4.80
N VAL A 713 -2.44 -61.47 5.47
CA VAL A 713 -2.51 -61.38 6.94
C VAL A 713 -3.75 -60.58 7.29
N ALA A 714 -4.62 -61.10 8.16
CA ALA A 714 -5.71 -60.34 8.76
C ALA A 714 -5.25 -59.76 10.09
N GLU A 715 -5.46 -58.42 10.22
CA GLU A 715 -5.08 -57.67 11.40
C GLU A 715 -6.18 -57.59 12.43
N SER A 716 -5.82 -57.28 13.69
CA SER A 716 -6.73 -57.02 14.81
C SER A 716 -7.82 -58.09 15.00
N VAL A 717 -7.43 -59.36 14.82
CA VAL A 717 -8.31 -60.49 15.12
C VAL A 717 -8.46 -60.65 16.64
N GLU A 718 -9.67 -60.43 17.15
CA GLU A 718 -9.92 -60.38 18.59
C GLU A 718 -10.88 -61.49 19.07
N THR A 719 -11.74 -62.05 18.18
CA THR A 719 -12.73 -63.06 18.55
C THR A 719 -12.53 -64.38 17.83
N GLN A 720 -13.09 -65.48 18.41
CA GLN A 720 -13.05 -66.79 17.83
C GLN A 720 -13.86 -66.89 16.54
N GLU A 721 -14.93 -66.14 16.45
CA GLU A 721 -15.80 -66.08 15.26
C GLU A 721 -15.07 -65.44 14.08
N GLN A 722 -14.30 -64.34 14.30
CA GLN A 722 -13.44 -63.72 13.28
C GLN A 722 -12.39 -64.72 12.80
N LEU A 723 -11.70 -65.41 13.72
CA LEU A 723 -10.68 -66.40 13.43
C LEU A 723 -11.24 -67.55 12.56
N GLU A 724 -12.43 -68.04 12.89
CA GLU A 724 -13.09 -69.13 12.17
C GLU A 724 -13.51 -68.73 10.76
N PHE A 725 -14.04 -67.49 10.62
CA PHE A 725 -14.36 -66.92 9.30
C PHE A 725 -13.15 -66.81 8.39
N LEU A 726 -12.05 -66.26 8.90
CA LEU A 726 -10.81 -66.08 8.16
C LEU A 726 -10.24 -67.42 7.70
N ARG A 727 -10.26 -68.43 8.58
CA ARG A 727 -9.82 -69.80 8.28
C ARG A 727 -10.70 -70.46 7.19
N GLN A 728 -12.02 -70.30 7.26
CA GLN A 728 -12.95 -70.84 6.26
C GLN A 728 -12.78 -70.22 4.88
N ASN A 729 -12.36 -68.94 4.84
CA ASN A 729 -12.13 -68.23 3.59
C ASN A 729 -10.71 -68.25 3.09
N GLY A 730 -9.85 -69.12 3.72
CA GLY A 730 -8.48 -69.40 3.23
C GLY A 730 -7.46 -68.29 3.50
N CYS A 731 -7.68 -67.40 4.48
CA CYS A 731 -6.66 -66.46 4.91
C CYS A 731 -5.41 -67.18 5.42
N ASP A 732 -4.20 -66.75 5.05
CA ASP A 732 -2.97 -67.46 5.36
C ASP A 732 -2.53 -67.24 6.80
N LYS A 733 -2.57 -66.03 7.27
CA LYS A 733 -2.04 -65.62 8.57
C LYS A 733 -2.95 -64.64 9.29
N MET A 734 -2.77 -64.53 10.59
CA MET A 734 -3.49 -63.54 11.39
C MET A 734 -2.57 -62.90 12.42
N GLN A 735 -2.94 -61.71 12.81
CA GLN A 735 -2.36 -60.93 13.90
C GLN A 735 -3.51 -60.36 14.74
N GLY A 736 -3.46 -60.46 16.07
CA GLY A 736 -4.49 -59.90 16.89
C GLY A 736 -4.46 -60.29 18.36
N PHE A 737 -5.31 -59.67 19.15
CA PHE A 737 -5.31 -59.87 20.60
C PHE A 737 -5.86 -61.23 21.02
N ILE A 738 -6.50 -61.92 20.11
CA ILE A 738 -6.92 -63.32 20.38
C ILE A 738 -5.72 -64.23 20.66
N PHE A 739 -4.55 -63.96 20.02
CA PHE A 739 -3.33 -64.72 20.26
C PHE A 739 -2.45 -64.02 21.28
N SER A 740 -2.03 -62.77 21.02
CA SER A 740 -1.18 -61.99 21.93
C SER A 740 -1.32 -60.47 21.65
N ARG A 741 -1.29 -59.69 22.71
CA ARG A 741 -1.01 -58.28 22.60
C ARG A 741 0.48 -58.08 22.23
N PRO A 742 0.88 -56.88 21.72
CA PRO A 742 2.29 -56.50 21.60
C PRO A 742 3.01 -56.62 22.95
N VAL A 743 4.10 -57.40 23.00
CA VAL A 743 4.83 -57.71 24.26
C VAL A 743 6.31 -57.38 24.13
N PRO A 744 7.02 -57.10 25.21
CA PRO A 744 8.48 -56.96 25.21
C PRO A 744 9.18 -58.23 24.69
N SER A 745 10.45 -58.09 24.24
CA SER A 745 11.27 -59.18 23.67
C SER A 745 11.40 -60.41 24.59
N GLU A 746 11.46 -60.19 25.91
CA GLU A 746 11.60 -61.25 26.91
C GLU A 746 10.33 -62.13 26.99
N VAL A 747 9.16 -61.51 26.92
CA VAL A 747 7.87 -62.21 26.94
C VAL A 747 7.65 -62.95 25.62
N LEU A 748 8.01 -62.30 24.47
CA LEU A 748 7.96 -62.98 23.18
C LEU A 748 8.85 -64.21 23.14
N THR A 749 10.05 -64.12 23.71
CA THR A 749 11.00 -65.27 23.82
C THR A 749 10.37 -66.50 24.51
N GLN A 750 9.53 -66.25 25.54
CA GLN A 750 8.78 -67.33 26.21
C GLN A 750 7.68 -67.89 25.30
N LEU A 751 7.04 -67.09 24.45
CA LEU A 751 6.07 -67.59 23.48
C LEU A 751 6.70 -68.40 22.39
N LEU A 752 7.91 -68.05 21.92
CA LEU A 752 8.71 -68.83 20.94
C LEU A 752 9.21 -70.15 21.50
N SER A 753 9.32 -70.27 22.81
CA SER A 753 9.74 -71.49 23.49
C SER A 753 8.62 -72.53 23.64
N ARG A 754 7.35 -72.11 23.50
CA ARG A 754 6.18 -72.99 23.58
C ARG A 754 6.02 -73.70 22.22
N LYS A 755 6.43 -74.92 22.11
CA LYS A 755 6.21 -75.79 20.93
C LYS A 755 4.79 -76.31 20.88
#